data_f745409073d2337bc65c5f726ae70fb8
#
_entry.id   f745409073d2337bc65c5f726ae70fb8
#
_cell.length_a   1.000
_cell.length_b   1.000
_cell.length_c   1.000
_cell.angle_alpha   90.00
_cell.angle_beta   90.00
_cell.angle_gamma   90.00
#
_symmetry.space_group_name_H-M   'P 1'
#
loop_
_entity.id
_entity.type
_entity.pdbx_description
1 polymer ?
#
loop_
_entity_poly.entity_id
_entity_poly.type
_entity_poly.pdbx_seq_one_letter_code
_entity_poly.pdbx_strand_id
1 'polypeptide(L)'
;MLRLFYRNHSLKLILILFTLLEIFIVKFPLLNSIGYEFSLINGFLLFFFAGLISKAVFRKVEFSSFFYFLFENRLLIISFLLIPLLLSFYSTVFVTKCPVSLGIKFYFLITFFSFLYGLFFAFLSNKIFKNFTLLIFVSFIILFLTLSFLEFYFYPQVYSLNPIYGFINGTIYDEDPRIDNKILYFHLYSIIVFVLLYNTLKLMMNKNYGKFKIYFVLISLIIISFILKPYLGFATNKYILEKKLLSEIETDHFKIIIDKNIPIDAKRNVALLHEYYFEQVCSTLKIKYDKKITSYIFKDNFQKGNLIGSASADIAKPWLNEIYVSYENVDETLKHEIAHVVSSEFGKTIFKIAQDINPALTEGLAMFVENDFDGYEVDYVAFLFLKANPKFKIEKLFFNTSFFTSYSAISYVLTGSFLNFVLSHYGIDKVKDIYRENNFDSLQIENFDVLVQDYLDYLNSKNYPFNKYKAQLYFGGKSIVEKFCPRNAAYELRKANILFNQKKFNEASNLYKKIYSYSKTYQSLSGLIKSKLMLNEYESALEFLKNEIEKFRDDQFYFNLELLLSECHLVNNKIEESIFLLNKLIIQNPNNNYINEAKFRLLLISFLGKESFYYYQKSNFEKYEILTRIYSVEKKEVVLLRLIQLSQQIKKDYYQFLINISLEKNLDGFFTNLSLSKFFFMENNYDLSRKFAVDALKINVQDVERFKAIENLRMINWIINYKDEIKIRIRGK
;
A
#
# COMPACT_ATOMS: atom_id res chain seq x y z
N MET A 1 37.54 -2.24 -32.64
CA MET A 1 36.28 -2.59 -31.99
C MET A 1 35.21 -3.09 -32.96
N LEU A 2 34.75 -2.33 -33.95
CA LEU A 2 33.80 -2.81 -34.97
C LEU A 2 34.29 -4.11 -35.62
N ARG A 3 35.60 -4.27 -35.91
CA ARG A 3 36.20 -5.54 -36.41
C ARG A 3 36.08 -6.71 -35.42
N LEU A 4 36.13 -6.46 -34.09
CA LEU A 4 35.96 -7.47 -33.04
C LEU A 4 34.50 -7.91 -32.96
N PHE A 5 33.56 -6.96 -33.05
CA PHE A 5 32.12 -7.24 -33.09
C PHE A 5 31.76 -8.02 -34.37
N TYR A 6 32.22 -7.57 -35.53
CA TYR A 6 31.97 -8.28 -36.81
C TYR A 6 32.49 -9.70 -36.85
N ARG A 7 33.62 -10.00 -36.16
CA ARG A 7 34.26 -11.32 -36.11
C ARG A 7 33.83 -12.20 -34.93
N ASN A 8 32.97 -11.70 -34.02
CA ASN A 8 32.54 -12.45 -32.84
C ASN A 8 31.07 -12.87 -32.93
N HIS A 9 30.83 -14.09 -33.47
CA HIS A 9 29.50 -14.64 -33.61
C HIS A 9 28.75 -14.71 -32.25
N SER A 10 29.44 -14.99 -31.13
CA SER A 10 28.83 -15.03 -29.81
C SER A 10 28.27 -13.68 -29.39
N LEU A 11 28.98 -12.56 -29.64
CA LEU A 11 28.48 -11.22 -29.32
C LEU A 11 27.25 -10.83 -30.16
N LYS A 12 27.24 -11.20 -31.45
CA LYS A 12 26.06 -10.98 -32.30
C LYS A 12 24.85 -11.74 -31.78
N LEU A 13 25.04 -13.02 -31.44
CA LEU A 13 23.95 -13.83 -30.88
C LEU A 13 23.42 -13.26 -29.57
N ILE A 14 24.30 -12.84 -28.65
CA ILE A 14 23.92 -12.22 -27.40
C ILE A 14 23.11 -10.94 -27.65
N LEU A 15 23.50 -10.10 -28.58
CA LEU A 15 22.81 -8.87 -28.93
C LEU A 15 21.42 -9.16 -29.53
N ILE A 16 21.32 -10.13 -30.43
CA ILE A 16 20.04 -10.54 -31.04
C ILE A 16 19.11 -11.09 -29.97
N LEU A 17 19.57 -11.99 -29.11
CA LEU A 17 18.76 -12.55 -28.01
C LEU A 17 18.29 -11.46 -27.06
N PHE A 18 19.16 -10.51 -26.70
CA PHE A 18 18.79 -9.38 -25.86
C PHE A 18 17.71 -8.52 -26.52
N THR A 19 17.88 -8.18 -27.81
CA THR A 19 16.91 -7.36 -28.55
C THR A 19 15.55 -8.05 -28.66
N LEU A 20 15.52 -9.37 -28.93
CA LEU A 20 14.27 -10.14 -28.97
C LEU A 20 13.58 -10.17 -27.62
N LEU A 21 14.33 -10.32 -26.54
CA LEU A 21 13.79 -10.27 -25.19
C LEU A 21 13.18 -8.89 -24.86
N GLU A 22 13.86 -7.81 -25.25
CA GLU A 22 13.34 -6.46 -25.06
C GLU A 22 12.04 -6.21 -25.86
N ILE A 23 11.97 -6.69 -27.10
CA ILE A 23 10.73 -6.62 -27.91
C ILE A 23 9.57 -7.36 -27.23
N PHE A 24 9.87 -8.47 -26.55
CA PHE A 24 8.86 -9.20 -25.78
C PHE A 24 8.43 -8.44 -24.51
N ILE A 25 9.36 -7.89 -23.76
CA ILE A 25 9.11 -7.17 -22.50
C ILE A 25 8.24 -5.94 -22.72
N VAL A 26 8.47 -5.17 -23.78
CA VAL A 26 7.68 -3.96 -24.11
C VAL A 26 6.19 -4.25 -24.35
N LYS A 27 5.77 -5.50 -24.48
CA LYS A 27 4.33 -5.87 -24.61
C LYS A 27 3.59 -5.87 -23.29
N PHE A 28 4.26 -5.91 -22.14
CA PHE A 28 3.61 -5.99 -20.84
C PHE A 28 3.27 -4.60 -20.28
N PRO A 29 2.12 -4.45 -19.60
CA PRO A 29 1.79 -3.23 -18.87
C PRO A 29 2.91 -2.84 -17.89
N LEU A 30 3.11 -1.57 -17.66
CA LEU A 30 4.17 -0.97 -16.84
C LEU A 30 5.61 -1.16 -17.38
N LEU A 31 5.85 -2.19 -18.23
CA LEU A 31 7.14 -2.41 -18.89
C LEU A 31 7.19 -1.80 -20.30
N ASN A 32 6.03 -1.43 -20.84
CA ASN A 32 5.88 -0.80 -22.16
C ASN A 32 6.21 0.70 -22.19
N SER A 33 6.55 1.29 -21.05
CA SER A 33 6.92 2.70 -20.94
C SER A 33 8.20 2.86 -20.12
N ILE A 34 9.02 3.87 -20.47
CA ILE A 34 10.22 4.19 -19.71
C ILE A 34 9.80 4.68 -18.31
N GLY A 35 9.91 3.81 -17.32
CA GLY A 35 9.44 4.02 -15.95
C GLY A 35 10.25 3.22 -14.93
N TYR A 36 9.70 3.11 -13.74
CA TYR A 36 10.34 2.41 -12.62
C TYR A 36 10.48 0.90 -12.90
N GLU A 37 9.37 0.21 -13.20
CA GLU A 37 9.34 -1.23 -13.45
C GLU A 37 10.22 -1.61 -14.67
N PHE A 38 10.13 -0.83 -15.73
CA PHE A 38 10.98 -0.97 -16.89
C PHE A 38 12.46 -0.88 -16.51
N SER A 39 12.84 0.12 -15.70
CA SER A 39 14.23 0.31 -15.29
C SER A 39 14.72 -0.81 -14.38
N LEU A 40 13.86 -1.33 -13.51
CA LEU A 40 14.17 -2.43 -12.58
C LEU A 40 14.43 -3.73 -13.34
N ILE A 41 13.55 -4.13 -14.25
CA ILE A 41 13.72 -5.34 -15.07
C ILE A 41 14.95 -5.23 -15.96
N ASN A 42 15.14 -4.09 -16.63
CA ASN A 42 16.33 -3.84 -17.45
C ASN A 42 17.62 -3.81 -16.62
N GLY A 43 17.59 -3.31 -15.38
CA GLY A 43 18.72 -3.38 -14.46
C GLY A 43 19.14 -4.80 -14.20
N PHE A 44 18.19 -5.67 -13.85
CA PHE A 44 18.43 -7.09 -13.63
C PHE A 44 18.97 -7.79 -14.90
N LEU A 45 18.33 -7.57 -16.04
CA LEU A 45 18.72 -8.19 -17.30
C LEU A 45 20.12 -7.76 -17.74
N LEU A 46 20.41 -6.47 -17.74
CA LEU A 46 21.70 -5.96 -18.16
C LEU A 46 22.83 -6.38 -17.21
N PHE A 47 22.55 -6.49 -15.89
CA PHE A 47 23.50 -7.09 -14.96
C PHE A 47 23.85 -8.52 -15.40
N PHE A 48 22.84 -9.35 -15.70
CA PHE A 48 23.05 -10.72 -16.16
C PHE A 48 23.80 -10.78 -17.51
N PHE A 49 23.35 -10.00 -18.50
CA PHE A 49 23.98 -9.94 -19.82
C PHE A 49 25.43 -9.43 -19.76
N ALA A 50 25.78 -8.61 -18.77
CA ALA A 50 27.16 -8.17 -18.55
C ALA A 50 28.14 -9.34 -18.41
N GLY A 51 27.74 -10.43 -17.73
CA GLY A 51 28.54 -11.65 -17.63
C GLY A 51 28.78 -12.34 -18.98
N LEU A 52 27.71 -12.45 -19.80
CA LEU A 52 27.78 -13.07 -21.12
C LEU A 52 28.66 -12.26 -22.08
N ILE A 53 28.44 -10.94 -22.12
CA ILE A 53 29.23 -9.99 -22.94
C ILE A 53 30.68 -10.05 -22.54
N SER A 54 30.97 -9.93 -21.26
CA SER A 54 32.37 -9.93 -20.77
C SER A 54 33.09 -11.24 -21.08
N LYS A 55 32.44 -12.40 -20.90
CA LYS A 55 33.04 -13.69 -21.29
C LYS A 55 33.35 -13.77 -22.77
N ALA A 56 32.42 -13.30 -23.62
CA ALA A 56 32.63 -13.31 -25.07
C ALA A 56 33.80 -12.40 -25.49
N VAL A 57 34.03 -11.28 -24.80
CA VAL A 57 35.13 -10.35 -25.00
C VAL A 57 36.46 -10.93 -24.47
N PHE A 58 36.46 -11.45 -23.23
CA PHE A 58 37.68 -11.95 -22.56
C PHE A 58 38.26 -13.22 -23.20
N ARG A 59 37.46 -13.96 -23.98
CA ARG A 59 37.99 -15.08 -24.80
C ARG A 59 39.01 -14.64 -25.84
N LYS A 60 38.94 -13.36 -26.26
CA LYS A 60 39.77 -12.84 -27.36
C LYS A 60 40.85 -11.84 -26.94
N VAL A 61 40.59 -11.11 -25.84
CA VAL A 61 41.45 -10.00 -25.38
C VAL A 61 41.56 -10.04 -23.86
N GLU A 62 42.81 -9.87 -23.38
CA GLU A 62 43.03 -9.61 -21.95
C GLU A 62 43.13 -8.11 -21.67
N PHE A 63 42.54 -7.68 -20.57
CA PHE A 63 42.55 -6.28 -20.18
C PHE A 63 43.36 -6.11 -18.89
N SER A 64 44.24 -5.11 -18.86
CA SER A 64 45.07 -4.80 -17.68
C SER A 64 44.26 -4.20 -16.54
N SER A 65 43.28 -3.38 -16.85
CA SER A 65 42.43 -2.71 -15.85
C SER A 65 40.94 -2.70 -16.26
N PHE A 66 40.07 -2.48 -15.28
CA PHE A 66 38.63 -2.35 -15.51
C PHE A 66 38.30 -1.12 -16.39
N PHE A 67 38.95 0.01 -16.13
CA PHE A 67 38.74 1.21 -16.94
C PHE A 67 39.16 1.02 -18.42
N TYR A 68 40.27 0.33 -18.66
CA TYR A 68 40.69 0.00 -20.01
C TYR A 68 39.69 -0.93 -20.72
N PHE A 69 39.15 -1.91 -19.98
CA PHE A 69 38.07 -2.77 -20.48
C PHE A 69 36.82 -1.95 -20.87
N LEU A 70 36.35 -1.02 -20.02
CA LEU A 70 35.20 -0.16 -20.34
C LEU A 70 35.46 0.73 -21.54
N PHE A 71 36.62 1.36 -21.59
CA PHE A 71 37.00 2.26 -22.69
C PHE A 71 37.05 1.56 -24.05
N GLU A 72 37.69 0.41 -24.12
CA GLU A 72 37.79 -0.40 -25.35
C GLU A 72 36.40 -0.92 -25.80
N ASN A 73 35.48 -1.18 -24.89
CA ASN A 73 34.17 -1.75 -25.21
C ASN A 73 33.01 -0.72 -25.13
N ARG A 74 33.34 0.59 -25.05
CA ARG A 74 32.34 1.64 -24.85
C ARG A 74 31.17 1.63 -25.85
N LEU A 75 31.45 1.38 -27.16
CA LEU A 75 30.37 1.34 -28.17
C LEU A 75 29.41 0.15 -27.96
N LEU A 76 29.94 -1.02 -27.58
CA LEU A 76 29.15 -2.19 -27.25
C LEU A 76 28.29 -1.94 -25.99
N ILE A 77 28.88 -1.38 -24.95
CA ILE A 77 28.20 -1.01 -23.70
C ILE A 77 27.07 -0.02 -23.98
N ILE A 78 27.36 1.02 -24.77
CA ILE A 78 26.35 2.03 -25.16
C ILE A 78 25.22 1.37 -25.97
N SER A 79 25.52 0.44 -26.89
CA SER A 79 24.51 -0.26 -27.69
C SER A 79 23.52 -1.03 -26.79
N PHE A 80 24.01 -1.77 -25.77
CA PHE A 80 23.14 -2.48 -24.84
C PHE A 80 22.29 -1.54 -23.96
N LEU A 81 22.79 -0.37 -23.60
CA LEU A 81 22.02 0.65 -22.88
C LEU A 81 20.98 1.35 -23.78
N LEU A 82 21.28 1.54 -25.06
CA LEU A 82 20.38 2.26 -25.96
C LEU A 82 19.22 1.40 -26.49
N ILE A 83 19.42 0.09 -26.70
CA ILE A 83 18.38 -0.80 -27.26
C ILE A 83 17.07 -0.73 -26.45
N PRO A 84 17.05 -0.96 -25.12
CA PRO A 84 15.83 -0.85 -24.35
C PRO A 84 15.19 0.54 -24.42
N LEU A 85 16.00 1.59 -24.31
CA LEU A 85 15.52 2.97 -24.39
C LEU A 85 14.86 3.29 -25.74
N LEU A 86 15.46 2.89 -26.87
CA LEU A 86 14.92 3.16 -28.20
C LEU A 86 13.61 2.41 -28.44
N LEU A 87 13.54 1.14 -28.05
CA LEU A 87 12.33 0.32 -28.20
C LEU A 87 11.19 0.86 -27.34
N SER A 88 11.47 1.20 -26.07
CA SER A 88 10.46 1.73 -25.17
C SER A 88 10.14 3.19 -25.42
N PHE A 89 11.04 3.99 -25.99
CA PHE A 89 10.79 5.39 -26.31
C PHE A 89 9.62 5.53 -27.29
N TYR A 90 9.60 4.71 -28.35
CA TYR A 90 8.47 4.69 -29.29
C TYR A 90 7.15 4.41 -28.56
N SER A 91 7.10 3.35 -27.75
CA SER A 91 5.91 3.01 -26.97
C SER A 91 5.52 4.10 -25.96
N THR A 92 6.50 4.69 -25.26
CA THR A 92 6.26 5.73 -24.26
C THR A 92 5.67 7.00 -24.86
N VAL A 93 6.19 7.44 -26.01
CA VAL A 93 5.78 8.72 -26.60
C VAL A 93 4.52 8.59 -27.45
N PHE A 94 4.41 7.53 -28.25
CA PHE A 94 3.35 7.40 -29.27
C PHE A 94 2.18 6.54 -28.81
N VAL A 95 2.39 5.57 -27.93
CA VAL A 95 1.33 4.65 -27.46
C VAL A 95 0.80 5.08 -26.10
N THR A 96 1.66 5.14 -25.07
CA THR A 96 1.23 5.43 -23.68
C THR A 96 1.18 6.94 -23.39
N LYS A 97 1.88 7.76 -24.16
CA LYS A 97 1.99 9.22 -23.98
C LYS A 97 2.47 9.63 -22.59
N CYS A 98 3.30 8.79 -21.94
CA CYS A 98 3.84 9.05 -20.61
C CYS A 98 4.99 10.06 -20.65
N PRO A 99 5.13 10.93 -19.62
CA PRO A 99 6.31 11.79 -19.48
C PRO A 99 7.59 10.96 -19.29
N VAL A 100 8.60 11.21 -20.13
CA VAL A 100 9.86 10.40 -20.12
C VAL A 100 10.87 10.84 -19.05
N SER A 101 10.78 12.08 -18.54
CA SER A 101 11.82 12.69 -17.71
C SER A 101 12.10 11.93 -16.41
N LEU A 102 11.07 11.47 -15.71
CA LEU A 102 11.18 10.67 -14.51
C LEU A 102 11.70 9.26 -14.83
N GLY A 103 11.20 8.67 -15.90
CA GLY A 103 11.62 7.35 -16.36
C GLY A 103 13.11 7.31 -16.72
N ILE A 104 13.63 8.36 -17.39
CA ILE A 104 15.07 8.48 -17.69
C ILE A 104 15.90 8.55 -16.39
N LYS A 105 15.41 9.25 -15.35
CA LYS A 105 16.07 9.27 -14.04
C LYS A 105 16.13 7.87 -13.42
N PHE A 106 15.04 7.11 -13.46
CA PHE A 106 15.03 5.73 -13.00
C PHE A 106 16.00 4.87 -13.81
N TYR A 107 15.98 4.99 -15.13
CA TYR A 107 16.85 4.24 -16.01
C TYR A 107 18.33 4.49 -15.69
N PHE A 108 18.69 5.75 -15.47
CA PHE A 108 20.06 6.10 -15.09
C PHE A 108 20.41 5.56 -13.70
N LEU A 109 19.56 5.81 -12.69
CA LEU A 109 19.87 5.42 -11.30
C LEU A 109 19.76 3.91 -11.06
N ILE A 110 18.99 3.18 -11.83
CA ILE A 110 18.81 1.73 -11.66
C ILE A 110 19.58 0.99 -12.75
N THR A 111 19.15 1.09 -13.99
CA THR A 111 19.64 0.25 -15.10
C THR A 111 21.11 0.48 -15.43
N PHE A 112 21.51 1.75 -15.59
CA PHE A 112 22.90 2.07 -15.92
C PHE A 112 23.87 1.59 -14.83
N PHE A 113 23.58 1.88 -13.55
CA PHE A 113 24.46 1.43 -12.46
C PHE A 113 24.46 -0.09 -12.31
N SER A 114 23.32 -0.76 -12.42
CA SER A 114 23.27 -2.24 -12.38
C SER A 114 24.12 -2.86 -13.48
N PHE A 115 24.05 -2.33 -14.70
CA PHE A 115 24.88 -2.81 -15.80
C PHE A 115 26.39 -2.58 -15.54
N LEU A 116 26.76 -1.39 -15.06
CA LEU A 116 28.15 -1.08 -14.71
C LEU A 116 28.68 -2.04 -13.64
N TYR A 117 27.86 -2.34 -12.64
CA TYR A 117 28.19 -3.29 -11.58
C TYR A 117 28.33 -4.73 -12.11
N GLY A 118 27.44 -5.13 -13.00
CA GLY A 118 27.53 -6.43 -13.68
C GLY A 118 28.84 -6.57 -14.45
N LEU A 119 29.24 -5.55 -15.22
CA LEU A 119 30.52 -5.53 -15.95
C LEU A 119 31.71 -5.60 -14.98
N PHE A 120 31.64 -4.91 -13.84
CA PHE A 120 32.69 -4.95 -12.82
C PHE A 120 32.86 -6.37 -12.23
N PHE A 121 31.76 -7.01 -11.81
CA PHE A 121 31.82 -8.35 -11.25
C PHE A 121 32.23 -9.41 -12.28
N ALA A 122 31.82 -9.25 -13.54
CA ALA A 122 32.29 -10.10 -14.61
C ALA A 122 33.83 -9.95 -14.86
N PHE A 123 34.34 -8.72 -14.76
CA PHE A 123 35.77 -8.45 -14.84
C PHE A 123 36.52 -9.08 -13.65
N LEU A 124 36.05 -8.92 -12.42
CA LEU A 124 36.66 -9.58 -11.25
C LEU A 124 36.67 -11.11 -11.40
N SER A 125 35.57 -11.70 -11.83
CA SER A 125 35.43 -13.13 -12.04
C SER A 125 36.45 -13.66 -13.03
N ASN A 126 36.69 -12.96 -14.14
CA ASN A 126 37.66 -13.32 -15.12
C ASN A 126 39.12 -13.22 -14.60
N LYS A 127 39.40 -12.20 -13.77
CA LYS A 127 40.72 -12.02 -13.14
C LYS A 127 41.04 -13.12 -12.12
N ILE A 128 39.99 -13.59 -11.38
CA ILE A 128 40.20 -14.66 -10.37
C ILE A 128 40.34 -16.02 -11.07
N PHE A 129 39.37 -16.39 -11.92
CA PHE A 129 39.31 -17.70 -12.59
C PHE A 129 38.94 -17.56 -14.08
N LYS A 130 39.90 -17.37 -14.95
CA LYS A 130 39.69 -17.14 -16.38
C LYS A 130 38.82 -18.22 -17.06
N ASN A 131 39.03 -19.49 -16.73
CA ASN A 131 38.28 -20.61 -17.31
C ASN A 131 36.87 -20.75 -16.76
N PHE A 132 36.62 -20.30 -15.53
CA PHE A 132 35.34 -20.40 -14.83
C PHE A 132 34.63 -19.04 -14.63
N THR A 133 34.94 -18.05 -15.49
CA THR A 133 34.42 -16.68 -15.38
C THR A 133 32.92 -16.62 -15.15
N LEU A 134 32.08 -17.37 -15.92
CA LEU A 134 30.63 -17.36 -15.74
C LEU A 134 30.19 -18.01 -14.43
N LEU A 135 30.84 -19.09 -14.03
CA LEU A 135 30.49 -19.76 -12.75
C LEU A 135 30.73 -18.83 -11.57
N ILE A 136 31.88 -18.16 -11.55
CA ILE A 136 32.18 -17.19 -10.47
C ILE A 136 31.27 -15.96 -10.56
N PHE A 137 30.92 -15.50 -11.76
CA PHE A 137 29.98 -14.40 -11.93
C PHE A 137 28.57 -14.76 -11.41
N VAL A 138 28.09 -15.95 -11.74
CA VAL A 138 26.80 -16.45 -11.23
C VAL A 138 26.84 -16.61 -9.71
N SER A 139 27.96 -17.03 -9.11
CA SER A 139 28.09 -17.10 -7.65
C SER A 139 27.96 -15.73 -6.98
N PHE A 140 28.44 -14.63 -7.60
CA PHE A 140 28.20 -13.29 -7.11
C PHE A 140 26.71 -12.89 -7.23
N ILE A 141 26.03 -13.25 -8.33
CA ILE A 141 24.60 -13.04 -8.48
C ILE A 141 23.84 -13.74 -7.35
N ILE A 142 24.10 -15.02 -7.14
CA ILE A 142 23.49 -15.82 -6.07
C ILE A 142 23.74 -15.16 -4.70
N LEU A 143 24.98 -14.75 -4.43
CA LEU A 143 25.34 -14.08 -3.18
C LEU A 143 24.51 -12.81 -2.96
N PHE A 144 24.43 -11.90 -3.95
CA PHE A 144 23.66 -10.66 -3.81
C PHE A 144 22.16 -10.91 -3.61
N LEU A 145 21.59 -11.86 -4.37
CA LEU A 145 20.18 -12.22 -4.23
C LEU A 145 19.89 -12.86 -2.86
N THR A 146 20.78 -13.77 -2.41
CA THR A 146 20.66 -14.39 -1.08
C THR A 146 20.75 -13.34 0.03
N LEU A 147 21.70 -12.40 -0.04
CA LEU A 147 21.83 -11.35 0.97
C LEU A 147 20.59 -10.44 1.02
N SER A 148 20.03 -10.10 -0.14
CA SER A 148 18.76 -9.32 -0.17
C SER A 148 17.57 -10.13 0.33
N PHE A 149 17.51 -11.43 0.03
CA PHE A 149 16.50 -12.32 0.58
C PHE A 149 16.62 -12.41 2.12
N LEU A 150 17.82 -12.53 2.67
CA LEU A 150 18.05 -12.53 4.10
C LEU A 150 17.66 -11.19 4.75
N GLU A 151 17.93 -10.04 4.10
CA GLU A 151 17.45 -8.75 4.55
C GLU A 151 15.90 -8.72 4.61
N PHE A 152 15.22 -9.13 3.55
CA PHE A 152 13.75 -9.20 3.52
C PHE A 152 13.20 -10.17 4.58
N TYR A 153 13.86 -11.31 4.77
CA TYR A 153 13.43 -12.34 5.70
C TYR A 153 13.57 -11.92 7.17
N PHE A 154 14.73 -11.35 7.57
CA PHE A 154 15.05 -11.07 8.97
C PHE A 154 14.84 -9.62 9.40
N TYR A 155 14.84 -8.66 8.48
CA TYR A 155 14.68 -7.25 8.83
C TYR A 155 13.22 -6.79 8.71
N PRO A 156 12.83 -5.74 9.44
CA PRO A 156 11.49 -5.16 9.36
C PRO A 156 11.11 -4.65 7.97
N GLN A 157 12.09 -4.14 7.23
CA GLN A 157 11.89 -3.48 5.95
C GLN A 157 11.35 -4.42 4.87
N VAL A 158 10.62 -3.84 3.92
CA VAL A 158 10.14 -4.50 2.69
C VAL A 158 10.74 -3.89 1.42
N TYR A 159 11.49 -2.77 1.52
CA TYR A 159 12.30 -2.24 0.42
C TYR A 159 13.68 -2.92 0.39
N SER A 160 14.33 -2.89 -0.77
CA SER A 160 15.68 -3.41 -0.91
C SER A 160 16.54 -2.54 -1.82
N LEU A 161 17.80 -2.34 -1.41
CA LEU A 161 18.86 -1.70 -2.20
C LEU A 161 19.92 -2.76 -2.54
N ASN A 162 20.14 -3.01 -3.83
CA ASN A 162 21.03 -4.08 -4.28
C ASN A 162 21.74 -3.67 -5.59
N PRO A 163 23.03 -4.02 -5.79
CA PRO A 163 23.74 -3.72 -7.03
C PRO A 163 23.12 -4.31 -8.29
N ILE A 164 22.37 -5.43 -8.20
CA ILE A 164 21.81 -6.12 -9.38
C ILE A 164 20.63 -5.35 -9.97
N TYR A 165 19.72 -4.85 -9.13
CA TYR A 165 18.48 -4.22 -9.56
C TYR A 165 18.30 -2.78 -9.04
N GLY A 166 19.32 -2.21 -8.40
CA GLY A 166 19.30 -0.88 -7.83
C GLY A 166 18.39 -0.79 -6.61
N PHE A 167 17.10 -0.50 -6.81
CA PHE A 167 16.13 -0.26 -5.75
C PHE A 167 14.79 -0.93 -6.03
N ILE A 168 14.35 -1.78 -5.10
CA ILE A 168 12.98 -2.27 -5.03
C ILE A 168 12.24 -1.45 -3.97
N ASN A 169 11.17 -0.77 -4.39
CA ASN A 169 10.22 -0.12 -3.48
C ASN A 169 9.49 -1.19 -2.66
N GLY A 170 8.88 -0.83 -1.53
CA GLY A 170 8.20 -1.78 -0.67
C GLY A 170 6.99 -2.44 -1.33
N THR A 171 5.79 -1.96 -1.00
CA THR A 171 4.56 -2.55 -1.51
C THR A 171 4.17 -2.00 -2.89
N ILE A 172 3.45 -2.82 -3.66
CA ILE A 172 2.90 -2.42 -4.98
C ILE A 172 1.85 -1.30 -4.83
N TYR A 173 1.21 -1.21 -3.66
CA TYR A 173 0.19 -0.22 -3.35
C TYR A 173 0.74 1.20 -3.20
N ASP A 174 2.04 1.34 -2.89
CA ASP A 174 2.73 2.63 -2.88
C ASP A 174 3.10 3.04 -4.31
N GLU A 175 2.20 3.75 -4.99
CA GLU A 175 2.34 4.13 -6.41
C GLU A 175 3.49 5.10 -6.68
N ASP A 176 3.94 5.88 -5.69
CA ASP A 176 5.08 6.80 -5.79
C ASP A 176 6.37 6.12 -5.28
N PRO A 177 7.17 5.48 -6.15
CA PRO A 177 8.47 4.98 -5.75
C PRO A 177 9.39 6.18 -5.53
N ARG A 178 9.61 6.53 -4.25
CA ARG A 178 10.37 7.72 -3.87
C ARG A 178 11.83 7.58 -4.31
N ILE A 179 12.21 8.34 -5.33
CA ILE A 179 13.63 8.59 -5.63
C ILE A 179 14.08 9.67 -4.66
N ASP A 180 14.63 9.29 -3.56
CA ASP A 180 15.31 10.19 -2.63
C ASP A 180 16.83 10.13 -2.83
N ASN A 181 17.55 10.96 -2.09
CA ASN A 181 19.01 10.95 -2.12
C ASN A 181 19.63 9.64 -1.64
N LYS A 182 18.83 8.77 -1.00
CA LYS A 182 19.26 7.47 -0.46
C LYS A 182 19.82 6.55 -1.54
N ILE A 183 19.17 6.51 -2.72
CA ILE A 183 19.65 5.69 -3.82
C ILE A 183 20.98 6.21 -4.39
N LEU A 184 21.15 7.54 -4.45
CA LEU A 184 22.42 8.14 -4.88
C LEU A 184 23.55 7.84 -3.88
N TYR A 185 23.28 7.99 -2.58
CA TYR A 185 24.24 7.64 -1.53
C TYR A 185 24.60 6.16 -1.54
N PHE A 186 23.62 5.29 -1.84
CA PHE A 186 23.86 3.86 -2.02
C PHE A 186 24.82 3.59 -3.19
N HIS A 187 24.68 4.31 -4.30
CA HIS A 187 25.63 4.15 -5.42
C HIS A 187 27.04 4.64 -5.06
N LEU A 188 27.15 5.77 -4.35
CA LEU A 188 28.46 6.25 -3.85
C LEU A 188 29.09 5.21 -2.92
N TYR A 189 28.33 4.67 -1.99
CA TYR A 189 28.78 3.59 -1.12
C TYR A 189 29.21 2.34 -1.91
N SER A 190 28.41 1.91 -2.87
CA SER A 190 28.73 0.76 -3.71
C SER A 190 30.02 0.95 -4.51
N ILE A 191 30.25 2.16 -5.04
CA ILE A 191 31.49 2.51 -5.75
C ILE A 191 32.71 2.40 -4.80
N ILE A 192 32.58 2.90 -3.58
CA ILE A 192 33.66 2.81 -2.56
C ILE A 192 33.98 1.33 -2.27
N VAL A 193 32.93 0.50 -2.06
CA VAL A 193 33.11 -0.95 -1.85
C VAL A 193 33.81 -1.60 -3.06
N PHE A 194 33.44 -1.23 -4.28
CA PHE A 194 34.03 -1.82 -5.50
C PHE A 194 35.48 -1.40 -5.69
N VAL A 195 35.84 -0.16 -5.39
CA VAL A 195 37.24 0.28 -5.36
C VAL A 195 38.02 -0.51 -4.32
N LEU A 196 37.46 -0.76 -3.17
CA LEU A 196 38.07 -1.60 -2.14
C LEU A 196 38.28 -3.04 -2.62
N LEU A 197 37.26 -3.68 -3.22
CA LEU A 197 37.34 -5.02 -3.79
C LEU A 197 38.41 -5.11 -4.87
N TYR A 198 38.47 -4.13 -5.79
CA TYR A 198 39.44 -4.08 -6.85
C TYR A 198 40.89 -3.96 -6.34
N ASN A 199 41.13 -3.06 -5.39
CA ASN A 199 42.44 -2.86 -4.78
C ASN A 199 42.87 -4.11 -3.99
N THR A 200 41.95 -4.73 -3.24
CA THR A 200 42.21 -5.99 -2.51
C THR A 200 42.60 -7.09 -3.49
N LEU A 201 41.85 -7.24 -4.59
CA LEU A 201 42.22 -8.19 -5.67
C LEU A 201 43.64 -7.94 -6.17
N LYS A 202 43.98 -6.71 -6.54
CA LYS A 202 45.30 -6.34 -7.08
C LYS A 202 46.40 -6.61 -6.07
N LEU A 203 46.22 -6.22 -4.82
CA LEU A 203 47.23 -6.46 -3.75
C LEU A 203 47.47 -7.94 -3.49
N MET A 204 46.40 -8.75 -3.44
CA MET A 204 46.52 -10.19 -3.21
C MET A 204 47.10 -10.92 -4.41
N MET A 205 46.81 -10.49 -5.64
CA MET A 205 47.43 -11.04 -6.84
C MET A 205 48.92 -10.70 -6.91
N ASN A 206 49.33 -9.48 -6.60
CA ASN A 206 50.73 -9.08 -6.58
C ASN A 206 51.56 -9.86 -5.52
N LYS A 207 50.92 -10.27 -4.42
CA LYS A 207 51.53 -11.11 -3.37
C LYS A 207 51.39 -12.61 -3.64
N ASN A 208 50.96 -13.01 -4.84
CA ASN A 208 50.80 -14.40 -5.27
C ASN A 208 49.93 -15.29 -4.36
N TYR A 209 48.91 -14.70 -3.71
CA TYR A 209 47.97 -15.51 -2.94
C TYR A 209 47.15 -16.45 -3.85
N GLY A 210 46.81 -17.63 -3.33
CA GLY A 210 45.95 -18.59 -4.04
C GLY A 210 44.60 -18.02 -4.42
N LYS A 211 44.12 -18.35 -5.62
CA LYS A 211 42.85 -17.81 -6.20
C LYS A 211 41.63 -18.02 -5.29
N PHE A 212 41.51 -19.16 -4.64
CA PHE A 212 40.42 -19.44 -3.67
C PHE A 212 40.48 -18.51 -2.47
N LYS A 213 41.69 -18.24 -1.93
CA LYS A 213 41.84 -17.29 -0.83
C LYS A 213 41.39 -15.88 -1.23
N ILE A 214 41.75 -15.44 -2.44
CA ILE A 214 41.31 -14.14 -2.99
C ILE A 214 39.81 -14.12 -3.08
N TYR A 215 39.17 -15.15 -3.67
CA TYR A 215 37.71 -15.23 -3.80
C TYR A 215 36.98 -15.15 -2.46
N PHE A 216 37.40 -15.92 -1.44
CA PHE A 216 36.80 -15.90 -0.13
C PHE A 216 36.94 -14.53 0.59
N VAL A 217 38.12 -13.88 0.43
CA VAL A 217 38.29 -12.52 1.01
C VAL A 217 37.33 -11.52 0.36
N LEU A 218 37.15 -11.58 -0.97
CA LEU A 218 36.21 -10.68 -1.64
C LEU A 218 34.76 -10.94 -1.24
N ILE A 219 34.35 -12.22 -1.11
CA ILE A 219 33.03 -12.56 -0.58
C ILE A 219 32.84 -12.00 0.85
N SER A 220 33.83 -12.19 1.73
CA SER A 220 33.75 -11.67 3.10
C SER A 220 33.57 -10.16 3.14
N LEU A 221 34.27 -9.41 2.28
CA LEU A 221 34.11 -7.96 2.17
C LEU A 221 32.71 -7.56 1.69
N ILE A 222 32.13 -8.31 0.75
CA ILE A 222 30.74 -8.09 0.30
C ILE A 222 29.77 -8.34 1.45
N ILE A 223 29.89 -9.46 2.17
CA ILE A 223 29.04 -9.78 3.32
C ILE A 223 29.14 -8.68 4.38
N ILE A 224 30.35 -8.25 4.74
CA ILE A 224 30.58 -7.15 5.71
C ILE A 224 29.89 -5.87 5.21
N SER A 225 29.98 -5.55 3.93
CA SER A 225 29.31 -4.37 3.37
C SER A 225 27.78 -4.45 3.54
N PHE A 226 27.16 -5.63 3.39
CA PHE A 226 25.73 -5.80 3.65
C PHE A 226 25.37 -5.66 5.14
N ILE A 227 26.19 -6.19 6.05
CA ILE A 227 25.98 -6.07 7.49
C ILE A 227 26.06 -4.59 7.93
N LEU A 228 26.86 -3.77 7.25
CA LEU A 228 26.99 -2.34 7.56
C LEU A 228 25.83 -1.48 7.03
N LYS A 229 25.02 -1.96 6.08
CA LYS A 229 23.90 -1.20 5.46
C LYS A 229 22.96 -0.54 6.49
N PRO A 230 22.49 -1.19 7.55
CA PRO A 230 21.61 -0.55 8.54
C PRO A 230 22.25 0.65 9.22
N TYR A 231 23.52 0.55 9.59
CA TYR A 231 24.26 1.62 10.30
C TYR A 231 24.52 2.82 9.39
N LEU A 232 24.53 2.63 8.08
CA LEU A 232 24.69 3.67 7.06
C LEU A 232 23.33 4.21 6.54
N GLY A 233 22.20 3.73 7.09
CA GLY A 233 20.88 4.18 6.71
C GLY A 233 20.33 3.56 5.42
N PHE A 234 20.96 2.52 4.86
CA PHE A 234 20.52 1.82 3.65
C PHE A 234 19.60 0.65 3.94
N ALA A 235 19.46 0.23 5.18
CA ALA A 235 18.55 -0.79 5.64
C ALA A 235 17.99 -0.43 7.01
N THR A 236 16.92 -1.11 7.45
CA THR A 236 16.33 -0.94 8.78
C THR A 236 16.27 -2.29 9.48
N ASN A 237 17.05 -2.47 10.53
CA ASN A 237 16.96 -3.64 11.39
C ASN A 237 16.11 -3.35 12.64
N LYS A 238 15.80 -4.38 13.44
CA LYS A 238 14.98 -4.28 14.66
C LYS A 238 15.55 -3.26 15.67
N TYR A 239 16.84 -3.27 15.87
CA TYR A 239 17.53 -2.34 16.79
C TYR A 239 17.31 -0.87 16.42
N ILE A 240 17.44 -0.55 15.12
CA ILE A 240 17.19 0.81 14.62
C ILE A 240 15.72 1.18 14.77
N LEU A 241 14.81 0.25 14.53
CA LEU A 241 13.38 0.47 14.63
C LEU A 241 12.97 0.75 16.08
N GLU A 242 13.40 -0.08 17.04
CA GLU A 242 13.17 0.12 18.46
C GLU A 242 13.75 1.47 18.96
N LYS A 243 14.95 1.81 18.51
CA LYS A 243 15.60 3.11 18.82
C LYS A 243 14.85 4.31 18.23
N LYS A 244 14.05 4.13 17.19
CA LYS A 244 13.25 5.23 16.60
C LYS A 244 11.89 5.38 17.27
N LEU A 245 11.26 4.29 17.69
CA LEU A 245 9.94 4.30 18.32
C LEU A 245 9.99 4.63 19.82
N LEU A 246 10.98 4.12 20.55
CA LEU A 246 11.37 4.49 21.93
C LEU A 246 10.41 4.12 23.06
N SER A 247 9.24 3.56 22.82
CA SER A 247 8.31 3.15 23.87
C SER A 247 7.95 1.69 23.70
N GLU A 248 7.84 0.95 24.79
CA GLU A 248 7.49 -0.47 24.81
C GLU A 248 6.31 -0.71 25.74
N ILE A 249 5.39 -1.54 25.30
CA ILE A 249 4.27 -2.04 26.11
C ILE A 249 4.35 -3.56 26.08
N GLU A 250 4.24 -4.18 27.24
CA GLU A 250 4.19 -5.62 27.38
C GLU A 250 2.84 -6.02 27.92
N THR A 251 2.19 -6.96 27.21
CA THR A 251 0.94 -7.61 27.61
C THR A 251 1.15 -9.12 27.71
N ASP A 252 0.10 -9.89 27.93
CA ASP A 252 0.22 -11.34 28.07
C ASP A 252 0.69 -12.00 26.75
N HIS A 253 0.14 -11.57 25.59
CA HIS A 253 0.45 -12.18 24.29
C HIS A 253 1.33 -11.28 23.40
N PHE A 254 1.54 -10.00 23.76
CA PHE A 254 2.26 -9.06 22.89
C PHE A 254 3.46 -8.38 23.58
N LYS A 255 4.47 -8.11 22.74
CA LYS A 255 5.48 -7.07 22.93
C LYS A 255 5.21 -5.97 21.91
N ILE A 256 4.69 -4.82 22.34
CA ILE A 256 4.31 -3.70 21.46
C ILE A 256 5.38 -2.60 21.54
N ILE A 257 6.07 -2.35 20.43
CA ILE A 257 7.03 -1.26 20.28
C ILE A 257 6.31 -0.11 19.57
N ILE A 258 6.10 0.98 20.27
CA ILE A 258 5.21 2.07 19.84
C ILE A 258 5.91 3.43 19.85
N ASP A 259 5.54 4.32 18.91
CA ASP A 259 6.11 5.66 18.86
C ASP A 259 5.86 6.43 20.19
N LYS A 260 6.90 7.06 20.70
CA LYS A 260 6.88 7.78 21.99
C LYS A 260 5.87 8.93 22.03
N ASN A 261 5.58 9.54 20.87
CA ASN A 261 4.70 10.71 20.79
C ASN A 261 3.20 10.35 20.83
N ILE A 262 2.85 9.06 20.79
CA ILE A 262 1.46 8.61 20.99
C ILE A 262 1.12 8.80 22.48
N PRO A 263 -0.01 9.43 22.84
CA PRO A 263 -0.42 9.67 24.23
C PRO A 263 -0.54 8.37 25.04
N ILE A 264 -0.30 8.46 26.35
CA ILE A 264 -0.31 7.30 27.25
C ILE A 264 -1.66 6.58 27.26
N ASP A 265 -2.75 7.34 27.26
CA ASP A 265 -4.12 6.80 27.25
C ASP A 265 -4.40 6.04 25.95
N ALA A 266 -3.93 6.57 24.81
CA ALA A 266 -4.02 5.90 23.51
C ALA A 266 -3.16 4.62 23.48
N LYS A 267 -1.99 4.63 24.09
CA LYS A 267 -1.13 3.42 24.22
C LYS A 267 -1.84 2.31 24.99
N ARG A 268 -2.58 2.65 26.04
CA ARG A 268 -3.37 1.67 26.80
C ARG A 268 -4.47 1.06 25.94
N ASN A 269 -5.22 1.88 25.19
CA ASN A 269 -6.25 1.39 24.26
C ASN A 269 -5.65 0.48 23.19
N VAL A 270 -4.51 0.84 22.61
CA VAL A 270 -3.80 -0.02 21.65
C VAL A 270 -3.49 -1.39 22.25
N ALA A 271 -3.00 -1.45 23.50
CA ALA A 271 -2.71 -2.71 24.18
C ALA A 271 -3.97 -3.57 24.40
N LEU A 272 -5.09 -2.95 24.83
CA LEU A 272 -6.35 -3.64 25.00
C LEU A 272 -6.93 -4.17 23.69
N LEU A 273 -6.82 -3.40 22.60
CA LEU A 273 -7.24 -3.83 21.26
C LEU A 273 -6.42 -5.01 20.75
N HIS A 274 -5.11 -5.06 21.03
CA HIS A 274 -4.27 -6.20 20.66
C HIS A 274 -4.76 -7.49 21.31
N GLU A 275 -5.02 -7.47 22.63
CA GLU A 275 -5.50 -8.65 23.36
C GLU A 275 -6.91 -9.06 22.92
N TYR A 276 -7.81 -8.08 22.73
CA TYR A 276 -9.16 -8.34 22.22
C TYR A 276 -9.13 -9.03 20.85
N TYR A 277 -8.43 -8.45 19.88
CA TYR A 277 -8.37 -9.00 18.54
C TYR A 277 -7.65 -10.35 18.50
N PHE A 278 -6.64 -10.53 19.34
CA PHE A 278 -5.96 -11.82 19.48
C PHE A 278 -6.93 -12.92 19.92
N GLU A 279 -7.73 -12.68 20.95
CA GLU A 279 -8.74 -13.62 21.41
C GLU A 279 -9.77 -13.93 20.33
N GLN A 280 -10.25 -12.88 19.61
CA GLN A 280 -11.17 -13.05 18.48
C GLN A 280 -10.58 -13.94 17.38
N VAL A 281 -9.34 -13.68 16.98
CA VAL A 281 -8.64 -14.45 15.95
C VAL A 281 -8.45 -15.90 16.38
N CYS A 282 -7.96 -16.14 17.59
CA CYS A 282 -7.74 -17.47 18.13
C CYS A 282 -9.05 -18.25 18.25
N SER A 283 -10.13 -17.59 18.69
CA SER A 283 -11.47 -18.18 18.78
C SER A 283 -12.02 -18.54 17.41
N THR A 284 -11.95 -17.63 16.43
CA THR A 284 -12.43 -17.85 15.06
C THR A 284 -11.71 -19.00 14.39
N LEU A 285 -10.37 -19.03 14.51
CA LEU A 285 -9.54 -20.08 13.94
C LEU A 285 -9.50 -21.36 14.78
N LYS A 286 -10.09 -21.36 15.98
CA LYS A 286 -9.99 -22.46 16.97
C LYS A 286 -8.54 -22.92 17.16
N ILE A 287 -7.65 -22.00 17.49
CA ILE A 287 -6.22 -22.22 17.71
C ILE A 287 -5.83 -21.75 19.10
N LYS A 288 -4.98 -22.50 19.76
CA LYS A 288 -4.21 -22.04 20.91
C LYS A 288 -2.86 -21.58 20.42
N TYR A 289 -2.57 -20.28 20.59
CA TYR A 289 -1.32 -19.67 20.14
C TYR A 289 -0.49 -19.24 21.36
N ASP A 290 0.59 -19.97 21.62
CA ASP A 290 1.40 -19.80 22.85
C ASP A 290 2.65 -18.90 22.64
N LYS A 291 2.87 -18.38 21.41
CA LYS A 291 4.04 -17.54 21.10
C LYS A 291 3.72 -16.08 21.30
N LYS A 292 4.67 -15.32 21.81
CA LYS A 292 4.53 -13.86 21.95
C LYS A 292 4.70 -13.17 20.60
N ILE A 293 3.77 -12.28 20.24
CA ILE A 293 3.78 -11.51 19.01
C ILE A 293 4.45 -10.16 19.27
N THR A 294 5.37 -9.75 18.40
CA THR A 294 5.97 -8.41 18.45
C THR A 294 5.21 -7.49 17.49
N SER A 295 4.64 -6.42 18.01
CA SER A 295 3.90 -5.42 17.23
C SER A 295 4.64 -4.10 17.21
N TYR A 296 4.89 -3.56 16.01
CA TYR A 296 5.51 -2.25 15.81
C TYR A 296 4.44 -1.25 15.39
N ILE A 297 4.17 -0.25 16.26
CA ILE A 297 3.15 0.78 16.03
C ILE A 297 3.81 2.10 15.70
N PHE A 298 3.69 2.51 14.45
CA PHE A 298 4.20 3.79 13.95
C PHE A 298 3.20 4.92 14.24
N LYS A 299 3.69 6.14 14.38
CA LYS A 299 2.85 7.31 14.61
C LYS A 299 1.83 7.52 13.47
N ASP A 300 2.30 7.38 12.23
CA ASP A 300 1.54 7.62 11.00
C ASP A 300 2.12 6.81 9.81
N ASN A 301 1.38 6.79 8.72
CA ASN A 301 1.78 6.12 7.47
C ASN A 301 3.08 6.69 6.86
N PHE A 302 3.37 7.96 7.09
CA PHE A 302 4.60 8.59 6.60
C PHE A 302 5.84 8.06 7.34
N GLN A 303 5.78 7.95 8.67
CA GLN A 303 6.85 7.36 9.47
C GLN A 303 7.09 5.90 9.10
N LYS A 304 6.01 5.11 8.96
CA LYS A 304 6.06 3.70 8.54
C LYS A 304 6.75 3.57 7.18
N GLY A 305 6.30 4.33 6.18
CA GLY A 305 6.90 4.32 4.84
C GLY A 305 8.38 4.65 4.83
N ASN A 306 8.82 5.62 5.64
CA ASN A 306 10.23 6.02 5.73
C ASN A 306 11.11 4.95 6.41
N LEU A 307 10.57 4.24 7.41
CA LEU A 307 11.34 3.26 8.19
C LEU A 307 11.35 1.87 7.55
N ILE A 308 10.21 1.39 7.07
CA ILE A 308 10.11 0.01 6.53
C ILE A 308 9.79 -0.08 5.04
N GLY A 309 9.44 1.03 4.37
CA GLY A 309 9.17 1.06 2.93
C GLY A 309 7.73 0.69 2.56
N SER A 310 6.80 0.67 3.52
CA SER A 310 5.37 0.51 3.27
C SER A 310 4.61 1.66 3.92
N ALA A 311 4.06 2.57 3.12
CA ALA A 311 3.26 3.67 3.62
C ALA A 311 1.77 3.29 3.69
N SER A 312 1.20 2.80 2.61
CA SER A 312 -0.24 2.55 2.47
C SER A 312 -0.71 1.21 3.03
N ALA A 313 0.12 0.16 2.99
CA ALA A 313 -0.23 -1.15 3.52
C ALA A 313 0.40 -1.38 4.89
N ASP A 314 -0.34 -1.96 5.82
CA ASP A 314 0.19 -2.57 7.03
C ASP A 314 0.72 -3.97 6.68
N ILE A 315 1.54 -4.57 7.51
CA ILE A 315 2.29 -5.79 7.14
C ILE A 315 2.42 -6.72 8.33
N ALA A 316 2.20 -8.01 8.09
CA ALA A 316 2.65 -9.08 8.98
C ALA A 316 3.85 -9.83 8.40
N LYS A 317 4.71 -10.33 9.29
CA LYS A 317 5.75 -11.33 9.00
C LYS A 317 5.50 -12.57 9.87
N PRO A 318 4.61 -13.47 9.47
CA PRO A 318 4.18 -14.62 10.27
C PRO A 318 5.35 -15.50 10.73
N TRP A 319 6.38 -15.64 9.89
CA TRP A 319 7.59 -16.42 10.20
C TRP A 319 8.47 -15.83 11.31
N LEU A 320 8.30 -14.52 11.60
CA LEU A 320 8.99 -13.82 12.69
C LEU A 320 8.08 -13.56 13.90
N ASN A 321 6.79 -13.86 13.82
CA ASN A 321 5.74 -13.45 14.77
C ASN A 321 5.70 -11.92 14.93
N GLU A 322 5.72 -11.16 13.83
CA GLU A 322 5.81 -9.71 13.85
C GLU A 322 4.73 -9.07 13.00
N ILE A 323 4.21 -7.92 13.47
CA ILE A 323 3.26 -7.05 12.76
C ILE A 323 3.75 -5.60 12.77
N TYR A 324 3.40 -4.83 11.73
CA TYR A 324 3.86 -3.48 11.48
C TYR A 324 2.68 -2.61 11.05
N VAL A 325 2.10 -1.84 11.96
CA VAL A 325 0.85 -1.12 11.78
C VAL A 325 1.02 0.36 12.10
N SER A 326 0.39 1.25 11.34
CA SER A 326 0.28 2.66 11.68
C SER A 326 -0.80 2.88 12.73
N TYR A 327 -0.56 3.77 13.69
CA TYR A 327 -1.56 4.11 14.72
C TYR A 327 -2.90 4.57 14.14
N GLU A 328 -2.85 5.26 13.00
CA GLU A 328 -4.05 5.69 12.26
C GLU A 328 -4.93 4.53 11.79
N ASN A 329 -4.34 3.33 11.59
CA ASN A 329 -5.00 2.16 11.01
C ASN A 329 -5.31 1.06 12.05
N VAL A 330 -4.91 1.23 13.33
CA VAL A 330 -5.05 0.17 14.35
C VAL A 330 -6.46 -0.39 14.44
N ASP A 331 -7.48 0.47 14.38
CA ASP A 331 -8.89 0.07 14.46
C ASP A 331 -9.36 -0.72 13.22
N GLU A 332 -8.67 -0.59 12.09
CA GLU A 332 -9.10 -1.13 10.79
C GLU A 332 -8.32 -2.38 10.41
N THR A 333 -6.99 -2.41 10.63
CA THR A 333 -6.13 -3.46 10.08
C THR A 333 -5.50 -4.39 11.12
N LEU A 334 -5.51 -4.03 12.41
CA LEU A 334 -4.82 -4.80 13.44
C LEU A 334 -5.30 -6.25 13.53
N LYS A 335 -6.61 -6.49 13.47
CA LYS A 335 -7.20 -7.84 13.49
C LYS A 335 -6.73 -8.68 12.30
N HIS A 336 -6.67 -8.05 11.12
CA HIS A 336 -6.17 -8.65 9.88
C HIS A 336 -4.71 -9.09 10.01
N GLU A 337 -3.83 -8.21 10.51
CA GLU A 337 -2.41 -8.52 10.68
C GLU A 337 -2.16 -9.60 11.75
N ILE A 338 -2.95 -9.61 12.84
CA ILE A 338 -2.91 -10.67 13.84
C ILE A 338 -3.33 -12.02 13.22
N ALA A 339 -4.34 -12.02 12.35
CA ALA A 339 -4.79 -13.24 11.67
C ALA A 339 -3.68 -13.87 10.83
N HIS A 340 -2.88 -13.07 10.11
CA HIS A 340 -1.70 -13.57 9.40
C HIS A 340 -0.69 -14.25 10.34
N VAL A 341 -0.42 -13.65 11.50
CA VAL A 341 0.55 -14.23 12.44
C VAL A 341 0.01 -15.50 13.08
N VAL A 342 -1.23 -15.52 13.54
CA VAL A 342 -1.83 -16.70 14.19
C VAL A 342 -1.99 -17.87 13.20
N SER A 343 -2.32 -17.59 11.93
CA SER A 343 -2.41 -18.63 10.89
C SER A 343 -1.07 -19.31 10.57
N SER A 344 0.04 -18.76 11.03
CA SER A 344 1.36 -19.38 10.92
C SER A 344 1.47 -20.75 11.57
N GLU A 345 0.55 -21.11 12.50
CA GLU A 345 0.49 -22.41 13.14
C GLU A 345 0.14 -23.54 12.17
N PHE A 346 -0.55 -23.23 11.09
CA PHE A 346 -0.87 -24.20 10.05
C PHE A 346 -0.34 -23.85 8.66
N GLY A 347 0.35 -22.72 8.50
CA GLY A 347 1.06 -22.37 7.27
C GLY A 347 2.31 -23.22 7.05
N LYS A 348 2.51 -23.75 5.84
CA LYS A 348 3.59 -24.72 5.52
C LYS A 348 4.82 -24.12 4.87
N THR A 349 4.73 -22.95 4.23
CA THR A 349 5.86 -22.35 3.51
C THR A 349 6.96 -21.85 4.46
N ILE A 350 8.12 -21.48 3.92
CA ILE A 350 9.18 -20.83 4.72
C ILE A 350 8.72 -19.50 5.34
N PHE A 351 7.66 -18.88 4.79
CA PHE A 351 7.02 -17.68 5.31
C PHE A 351 5.84 -18.00 6.25
N LYS A 352 5.56 -19.29 6.50
CA LYS A 352 4.43 -19.76 7.30
C LYS A 352 3.07 -19.19 6.87
N ILE A 353 2.87 -19.06 5.57
CA ILE A 353 1.62 -18.64 4.92
C ILE A 353 1.05 -19.78 4.09
N ALA A 354 -0.04 -19.52 3.37
CA ALA A 354 -0.68 -20.50 2.49
C ALA A 354 0.31 -21.19 1.55
N GLN A 355 0.03 -22.48 1.27
CA GLN A 355 0.84 -23.27 0.34
C GLN A 355 0.96 -22.57 -1.02
N ASP A 356 2.09 -22.79 -1.72
CA ASP A 356 2.43 -22.16 -3.00
C ASP A 356 2.47 -20.62 -2.97
N ILE A 357 2.54 -20.05 -1.74
CA ILE A 357 2.49 -18.59 -1.53
C ILE A 357 1.22 -18.00 -2.19
N ASN A 358 0.09 -18.73 -2.09
CA ASN A 358 -1.17 -18.32 -2.70
C ASN A 358 -1.74 -17.06 -2.02
N PRO A 359 -1.75 -15.90 -2.70
CA PRO A 359 -2.20 -14.65 -2.08
C PRO A 359 -3.72 -14.64 -1.81
N ALA A 360 -4.53 -15.32 -2.64
CA ALA A 360 -5.96 -15.41 -2.45
C ALA A 360 -6.31 -16.13 -1.14
N LEU A 361 -5.59 -17.20 -0.81
CA LEU A 361 -5.79 -17.92 0.44
C LEU A 361 -5.19 -17.14 1.62
N THR A 362 -4.01 -16.52 1.46
CA THR A 362 -3.34 -15.78 2.52
C THR A 362 -4.16 -14.56 2.94
N GLU A 363 -4.53 -13.70 2.00
CA GLU A 363 -5.30 -12.49 2.27
C GLU A 363 -6.77 -12.80 2.52
N GLY A 364 -7.31 -13.80 1.81
CA GLY A 364 -8.68 -14.28 2.03
C GLY A 364 -8.91 -14.80 3.44
N LEU A 365 -7.95 -15.52 4.04
CA LEU A 365 -8.05 -15.99 5.42
C LEU A 365 -8.05 -14.82 6.41
N ALA A 366 -7.21 -13.84 6.22
CA ALA A 366 -7.17 -12.67 7.08
C ALA A 366 -8.47 -11.85 6.98
N MET A 367 -8.97 -11.62 5.76
CA MET A 367 -10.25 -10.94 5.51
C MET A 367 -11.45 -11.74 6.05
N PHE A 368 -11.43 -13.07 5.95
CA PHE A 368 -12.42 -13.96 6.58
C PHE A 368 -12.46 -13.79 8.10
N VAL A 369 -11.28 -13.77 8.75
CA VAL A 369 -11.17 -13.60 10.21
C VAL A 369 -11.58 -12.18 10.63
N GLU A 370 -11.18 -11.17 9.86
CA GLU A 370 -11.55 -9.78 10.08
C GLU A 370 -13.06 -9.59 9.96
N ASN A 371 -13.66 -10.11 8.90
CA ASN A 371 -15.07 -10.09 8.53
C ASN A 371 -15.71 -8.69 8.53
N ASP A 372 -14.91 -7.64 8.34
CA ASP A 372 -15.35 -6.22 8.30
C ASP A 372 -14.76 -5.55 7.05
N PHE A 373 -15.60 -4.92 6.27
CA PHE A 373 -15.20 -4.05 5.16
C PHE A 373 -15.99 -2.74 5.20
N ASP A 374 -15.35 -1.64 5.61
CA ASP A 374 -15.98 -0.32 5.80
C ASP A 374 -17.23 -0.34 6.72
N GLY A 375 -17.19 -1.22 7.73
CA GLY A 375 -18.28 -1.39 8.69
C GLY A 375 -19.42 -2.31 8.26
N TYR A 376 -19.23 -3.06 7.19
CA TYR A 376 -20.15 -4.07 6.68
C TYR A 376 -19.55 -5.47 6.75
N GLU A 377 -20.42 -6.46 6.92
CA GLU A 377 -20.04 -7.87 6.82
C GLU A 377 -19.49 -8.17 5.42
N VAL A 378 -18.38 -8.92 5.34
CA VAL A 378 -17.70 -9.22 4.07
C VAL A 378 -18.61 -9.92 3.06
N ASP A 379 -19.51 -10.79 3.53
CA ASP A 379 -20.50 -11.48 2.67
C ASP A 379 -21.47 -10.51 1.98
N TYR A 380 -21.92 -9.48 2.70
CA TYR A 380 -22.76 -8.44 2.10
C TYR A 380 -22.04 -7.68 1.00
N VAL A 381 -20.79 -7.33 1.24
CA VAL A 381 -19.99 -6.59 0.26
C VAL A 381 -19.65 -7.44 -0.96
N ALA A 382 -19.36 -8.74 -0.76
CA ALA A 382 -19.19 -9.72 -1.83
C ALA A 382 -20.48 -9.88 -2.68
N PHE A 383 -21.64 -9.96 -2.02
CA PHE A 383 -22.95 -9.99 -2.71
C PHE A 383 -23.14 -8.76 -3.60
N LEU A 384 -22.82 -7.55 -3.11
CA LEU A 384 -22.93 -6.33 -3.91
C LEU A 384 -22.10 -6.40 -5.20
N PHE A 385 -20.85 -6.89 -5.10
CA PHE A 385 -19.98 -7.02 -6.26
C PHE A 385 -20.52 -8.03 -7.28
N LEU A 386 -20.84 -9.24 -6.82
CA LEU A 386 -21.27 -10.34 -7.70
C LEU A 386 -22.62 -10.05 -8.35
N LYS A 387 -23.52 -9.37 -7.64
CA LYS A 387 -24.79 -8.93 -8.22
C LYS A 387 -24.61 -7.85 -9.27
N ALA A 388 -23.63 -6.96 -9.11
CA ALA A 388 -23.27 -5.95 -10.12
C ALA A 388 -22.50 -6.56 -11.30
N ASN A 389 -21.76 -7.66 -11.09
CA ASN A 389 -20.86 -8.28 -12.06
C ASN A 389 -21.11 -9.79 -12.21
N PRO A 390 -22.27 -10.23 -12.72
CA PRO A 390 -22.67 -11.64 -12.73
C PRO A 390 -21.80 -12.54 -13.63
N LYS A 391 -20.94 -11.96 -14.48
CA LYS A 391 -20.02 -12.69 -15.36
C LYS A 391 -18.61 -12.82 -14.77
N PHE A 392 -18.38 -12.32 -13.55
CA PHE A 392 -17.06 -12.40 -12.92
C PHE A 392 -16.76 -13.85 -12.53
N LYS A 393 -15.55 -14.31 -12.84
CA LYS A 393 -15.08 -15.67 -12.59
C LYS A 393 -14.20 -15.71 -11.35
N ILE A 394 -14.75 -16.17 -10.24
CA ILE A 394 -14.09 -16.20 -8.91
C ILE A 394 -12.88 -17.13 -8.91
N GLU A 395 -12.94 -18.25 -9.63
CA GLU A 395 -11.88 -19.23 -9.75
C GLU A 395 -10.54 -18.61 -10.18
N LYS A 396 -10.58 -17.54 -10.98
CA LYS A 396 -9.38 -16.84 -11.43
C LYS A 396 -8.57 -16.21 -10.28
N LEU A 397 -9.23 -15.87 -9.17
CA LEU A 397 -8.55 -15.30 -8.01
C LEU A 397 -7.66 -16.34 -7.31
N PHE A 398 -8.07 -17.61 -7.31
CA PHE A 398 -7.37 -18.69 -6.61
C PHE A 398 -6.28 -19.37 -7.46
N PHE A 399 -6.49 -19.48 -8.77
CA PHE A 399 -5.65 -20.31 -9.65
C PHE A 399 -4.79 -19.53 -10.66
N ASN A 400 -4.93 -18.22 -10.73
CA ASN A 400 -4.22 -17.36 -11.69
C ASN A 400 -3.60 -16.14 -11.03
N THR A 401 -2.87 -15.36 -11.82
CA THR A 401 -2.31 -14.07 -11.40
C THR A 401 -3.34 -12.96 -11.23
N SER A 402 -4.63 -13.26 -11.44
CA SER A 402 -5.74 -12.29 -11.40
C SER A 402 -5.89 -11.62 -10.04
N PHE A 403 -5.47 -12.28 -8.95
CA PHE A 403 -5.44 -11.66 -7.63
C PHE A 403 -4.65 -10.34 -7.63
N PHE A 404 -3.48 -10.30 -8.25
CA PHE A 404 -2.63 -9.11 -8.32
C PHE A 404 -3.03 -8.10 -9.41
N THR A 405 -3.71 -8.56 -10.46
CA THR A 405 -4.11 -7.71 -11.58
C THR A 405 -5.53 -7.14 -11.44
N SER A 406 -6.34 -7.70 -10.56
CA SER A 406 -7.64 -7.14 -10.17
C SER A 406 -7.46 -5.97 -9.17
N TYR A 407 -8.50 -5.14 -9.05
CA TYR A 407 -8.55 -4.15 -7.98
C TYR A 407 -8.57 -4.86 -6.61
N SER A 408 -7.72 -4.43 -5.68
CA SER A 408 -7.46 -5.14 -4.42
C SER A 408 -8.73 -5.44 -3.60
N ALA A 409 -9.66 -4.47 -3.50
CA ALA A 409 -10.92 -4.68 -2.78
C ALA A 409 -11.72 -5.88 -3.29
N ILE A 410 -11.73 -6.11 -4.62
CA ILE A 410 -12.41 -7.27 -5.23
C ILE A 410 -11.75 -8.56 -4.74
N SER A 411 -10.41 -8.64 -4.83
CA SER A 411 -9.67 -9.84 -4.49
C SER A 411 -9.84 -10.21 -3.01
N TYR A 412 -9.66 -9.25 -2.11
CA TYR A 412 -9.75 -9.46 -0.66
C TYR A 412 -11.17 -9.86 -0.22
N VAL A 413 -12.18 -9.08 -0.64
CA VAL A 413 -13.57 -9.30 -0.25
C VAL A 413 -14.09 -10.64 -0.74
N LEU A 414 -13.88 -10.97 -2.03
CA LEU A 414 -14.41 -12.21 -2.59
C LEU A 414 -13.74 -13.45 -2.01
N THR A 415 -12.42 -13.41 -1.79
CA THR A 415 -11.72 -14.56 -1.21
C THR A 415 -12.05 -14.74 0.27
N GLY A 416 -12.22 -13.64 1.03
CA GLY A 416 -12.66 -13.69 2.42
C GLY A 416 -14.07 -14.25 2.57
N SER A 417 -15.03 -13.74 1.77
CA SER A 417 -16.40 -14.24 1.76
C SER A 417 -16.52 -15.70 1.29
N PHE A 418 -15.71 -16.10 0.31
CA PHE A 418 -15.66 -17.50 -0.10
C PHE A 418 -15.21 -18.43 1.04
N LEU A 419 -14.23 -17.99 1.85
CA LEU A 419 -13.82 -18.76 3.04
C LEU A 419 -14.87 -18.74 4.15
N ASN A 420 -15.69 -17.68 4.29
CA ASN A 420 -16.89 -17.67 5.16
C ASN A 420 -17.90 -18.77 4.74
N PHE A 421 -18.13 -18.88 3.43
CA PHE A 421 -18.98 -19.95 2.90
C PHE A 421 -18.41 -21.33 3.22
N VAL A 422 -17.10 -21.56 3.00
CA VAL A 422 -16.45 -22.83 3.34
C VAL A 422 -16.57 -23.13 4.83
N LEU A 423 -16.36 -22.12 5.71
CA LEU A 423 -16.57 -22.31 7.14
C LEU A 423 -17.99 -22.77 7.46
N SER A 424 -18.99 -22.12 6.89
CA SER A 424 -20.40 -22.34 7.22
C SER A 424 -20.90 -23.73 6.78
N HIS A 425 -20.37 -24.30 5.71
CA HIS A 425 -20.81 -25.59 5.13
C HIS A 425 -19.89 -26.77 5.48
N TYR A 426 -18.59 -26.51 5.63
CA TYR A 426 -17.59 -27.56 5.77
C TYR A 426 -16.79 -27.47 7.09
N GLY A 427 -16.91 -26.36 7.82
CA GLY A 427 -16.24 -26.15 9.11
C GLY A 427 -14.81 -25.63 9.00
N ILE A 428 -14.25 -25.20 10.15
CA ILE A 428 -12.96 -24.52 10.24
C ILE A 428 -11.77 -25.42 9.84
N ASP A 429 -11.85 -26.71 10.07
CA ASP A 429 -10.76 -27.63 9.75
C ASP A 429 -10.55 -27.71 8.23
N LYS A 430 -11.63 -27.65 7.45
CA LYS A 430 -11.55 -27.59 5.99
C LYS A 430 -10.96 -26.27 5.47
N VAL A 431 -11.29 -25.14 6.11
CA VAL A 431 -10.62 -23.86 5.81
C VAL A 431 -9.11 -23.97 6.02
N LYS A 432 -8.67 -24.57 7.13
CA LYS A 432 -7.25 -24.79 7.42
C LYS A 432 -6.59 -25.76 6.43
N ASP A 433 -7.29 -26.82 6.04
CA ASP A 433 -6.79 -27.79 5.06
C ASP A 433 -6.56 -27.16 3.70
N ILE A 434 -7.53 -26.36 3.22
CA ILE A 434 -7.39 -25.59 1.96
C ILE A 434 -6.21 -24.63 2.03
N TYR A 435 -6.07 -23.90 3.12
CA TYR A 435 -4.93 -23.01 3.33
C TYR A 435 -3.59 -23.73 3.30
N ARG A 436 -3.55 -24.89 3.96
CA ARG A 436 -2.36 -25.73 4.15
C ARG A 436 -1.92 -26.44 2.86
N GLU A 437 -2.87 -26.93 2.06
CA GLU A 437 -2.61 -27.81 0.91
C GLU A 437 -2.74 -27.05 -0.44
N ASN A 438 -3.30 -25.85 -0.45
CA ASN A 438 -3.68 -25.10 -1.65
C ASN A 438 -4.57 -25.95 -2.60
N ASN A 439 -5.42 -26.78 -2.02
CA ASN A 439 -6.24 -27.75 -2.72
C ASN A 439 -7.65 -27.81 -2.14
N PHE A 440 -8.65 -27.83 -3.00
CA PHE A 440 -10.07 -27.93 -2.65
C PHE A 440 -10.60 -29.38 -2.66
N ASP A 441 -9.79 -30.37 -3.04
CA ASP A 441 -10.18 -31.79 -3.07
C ASP A 441 -10.60 -32.31 -1.68
N SER A 442 -10.06 -31.70 -0.61
CA SER A 442 -10.46 -32.01 0.76
C SER A 442 -11.95 -31.82 1.03
N LEU A 443 -12.65 -31.03 0.20
CA LEU A 443 -14.09 -30.81 0.27
C LEU A 443 -14.91 -31.93 -0.40
N GLN A 444 -14.25 -32.89 -1.04
CA GLN A 444 -14.89 -34.03 -1.77
C GLN A 444 -15.91 -33.57 -2.83
N ILE A 445 -15.59 -32.51 -3.56
CA ILE A 445 -16.44 -31.91 -4.58
C ILE A 445 -15.94 -32.33 -5.97
N GLU A 446 -16.86 -32.75 -6.84
CA GLU A 446 -16.54 -33.23 -8.18
C GLU A 446 -15.89 -32.16 -9.08
N ASN A 447 -16.27 -30.87 -8.89
CA ASN A 447 -15.80 -29.78 -9.70
C ASN A 447 -15.87 -28.44 -8.95
N PHE A 448 -14.85 -27.60 -9.11
CA PHE A 448 -14.80 -26.25 -8.50
C PHE A 448 -15.97 -25.35 -8.95
N ASP A 449 -16.48 -25.52 -10.17
CA ASP A 449 -17.63 -24.75 -10.67
C ASP A 449 -18.92 -25.03 -9.85
N VAL A 450 -19.09 -26.25 -9.34
CA VAL A 450 -20.21 -26.60 -8.43
C VAL A 450 -20.05 -25.84 -7.13
N LEU A 451 -18.85 -25.82 -6.56
CA LEU A 451 -18.55 -25.08 -5.34
C LEU A 451 -18.81 -23.58 -5.49
N VAL A 452 -18.48 -23.00 -6.65
CA VAL A 452 -18.79 -21.60 -6.96
C VAL A 452 -20.30 -21.37 -7.03
N GLN A 453 -21.06 -22.30 -7.62
CA GLN A 453 -22.53 -22.18 -7.67
C GLN A 453 -23.14 -22.24 -6.29
N ASP A 454 -22.71 -23.19 -5.44
CA ASP A 454 -23.17 -23.31 -4.06
C ASP A 454 -22.85 -22.04 -3.24
N TYR A 455 -21.69 -21.43 -3.48
CA TYR A 455 -21.34 -20.15 -2.88
C TYR A 455 -22.26 -18.99 -3.35
N LEU A 456 -22.61 -18.93 -4.63
CA LEU A 456 -23.55 -17.93 -5.14
C LEU A 456 -24.94 -18.13 -4.52
N ASP A 457 -25.39 -19.37 -4.38
CA ASP A 457 -26.66 -19.70 -3.75
C ASP A 457 -26.67 -19.37 -2.25
N TYR A 458 -25.55 -19.62 -1.55
CA TYR A 458 -25.34 -19.18 -0.17
C TYR A 458 -25.52 -17.66 -0.03
N LEU A 459 -24.86 -16.86 -0.85
CA LEU A 459 -24.99 -15.40 -0.79
C LEU A 459 -26.41 -14.94 -1.11
N ASN A 460 -27.06 -15.55 -2.12
CA ASN A 460 -28.45 -15.22 -2.46
C ASN A 460 -29.43 -15.58 -1.34
N SER A 461 -29.18 -16.65 -0.58
CA SER A 461 -30.02 -17.06 0.57
C SER A 461 -30.06 -16.05 1.71
N LYS A 462 -29.05 -15.17 1.82
CA LYS A 462 -28.94 -14.12 2.84
C LYS A 462 -29.92 -12.96 2.63
N ASN A 463 -30.56 -12.86 1.45
CA ASN A 463 -31.53 -11.80 1.10
C ASN A 463 -31.02 -10.37 1.37
N TYR A 464 -29.75 -10.12 1.11
CA TYR A 464 -29.15 -8.79 1.29
C TYR A 464 -29.76 -7.73 0.36
N PRO A 465 -29.92 -6.47 0.85
CA PRO A 465 -30.38 -5.38 -0.01
C PRO A 465 -29.31 -4.98 -1.02
N PHE A 466 -29.66 -4.96 -2.30
CA PHE A 466 -28.76 -4.53 -3.35
C PHE A 466 -28.76 -3.02 -3.55
N ASN A 467 -27.57 -2.42 -3.53
CA ASN A 467 -27.36 -1.00 -3.88
C ASN A 467 -26.20 -0.89 -4.90
N LYS A 468 -26.55 -0.52 -6.14
CA LYS A 468 -25.56 -0.38 -7.23
C LYS A 468 -24.52 0.73 -6.98
N TYR A 469 -24.88 1.80 -6.28
CA TYR A 469 -23.99 2.92 -5.99
C TYR A 469 -22.98 2.55 -4.91
N LYS A 470 -23.37 1.71 -3.95
CA LYS A 470 -22.47 1.12 -2.96
C LYS A 470 -21.49 0.16 -3.63
N ALA A 471 -21.96 -0.69 -4.54
CA ALA A 471 -21.09 -1.56 -5.34
C ALA A 471 -20.08 -0.74 -6.17
N GLN A 472 -20.52 0.34 -6.81
CA GLN A 472 -19.64 1.24 -7.55
C GLN A 472 -18.58 1.89 -6.64
N LEU A 473 -18.98 2.39 -5.47
CA LEU A 473 -18.06 3.01 -4.52
C LEU A 473 -16.93 2.06 -4.12
N TYR A 474 -17.27 0.81 -3.79
CA TYR A 474 -16.28 -0.15 -3.30
C TYR A 474 -15.46 -0.81 -4.39
N PHE A 475 -16.00 -0.95 -5.59
CA PHE A 475 -15.39 -1.76 -6.65
C PHE A 475 -15.12 -1.03 -7.97
N GLY A 476 -15.46 0.25 -8.07
CA GLY A 476 -15.17 1.09 -9.24
C GLY A 476 -13.70 1.53 -9.35
N GLY A 477 -12.83 1.03 -8.47
CA GLY A 477 -11.39 1.31 -8.52
C GLY A 477 -10.68 0.55 -9.64
N LYS A 478 -9.54 1.09 -10.08
CA LYS A 478 -8.68 0.46 -11.09
C LYS A 478 -7.41 -0.09 -10.44
N SER A 479 -6.99 -1.27 -10.88
CA SER A 479 -5.69 -1.82 -10.52
C SER A 479 -4.55 -0.98 -11.12
N ILE A 480 -3.34 -1.12 -10.60
CA ILE A 480 -2.18 -0.33 -11.09
C ILE A 480 -1.88 -0.59 -12.57
N VAL A 481 -2.17 -1.79 -13.06
CA VAL A 481 -1.93 -2.17 -14.47
C VAL A 481 -2.95 -1.58 -15.43
N GLU A 482 -4.12 -1.14 -14.93
CA GLU A 482 -5.16 -0.47 -15.71
C GLU A 482 -5.02 1.04 -15.75
N LYS A 483 -4.16 1.61 -14.88
CA LYS A 483 -3.92 3.05 -14.81
C LYS A 483 -2.91 3.51 -15.86
N PHE A 484 -3.14 4.68 -16.43
CA PHE A 484 -2.18 5.31 -17.35
C PHE A 484 -1.07 6.04 -16.57
N CYS A 485 0.18 5.67 -16.83
CA CYS A 485 1.38 6.29 -16.25
C CYS A 485 1.34 6.43 -14.71
N PRO A 486 0.95 5.38 -13.93
CA PRO A 486 0.63 5.53 -12.52
C PRO A 486 1.81 6.11 -11.71
N ARG A 487 3.03 5.67 -11.96
CA ARG A 487 4.24 6.14 -11.25
C ARG A 487 4.55 7.61 -11.50
N ASN A 488 4.44 8.05 -12.76
CA ASN A 488 4.63 9.45 -13.12
C ASN A 488 3.53 10.33 -12.52
N ALA A 489 2.27 9.89 -12.61
CA ALA A 489 1.14 10.59 -12.05
C ALA A 489 1.28 10.76 -10.53
N ALA A 490 1.58 9.69 -9.79
CA ALA A 490 1.75 9.74 -8.34
C ALA A 490 2.90 10.69 -7.92
N TYR A 491 4.04 10.63 -8.59
CA TYR A 491 5.17 11.50 -8.32
C TYR A 491 4.85 12.99 -8.57
N GLU A 492 4.23 13.31 -9.71
CA GLU A 492 3.86 14.70 -10.03
C GLU A 492 2.70 15.19 -9.17
N LEU A 493 1.72 14.33 -8.81
CA LEU A 493 0.64 14.65 -7.88
C LEU A 493 1.17 15.04 -6.49
N ARG A 494 2.16 14.32 -5.97
CA ARG A 494 2.80 14.71 -4.70
C ARG A 494 3.38 16.13 -4.76
N LYS A 495 4.03 16.49 -5.87
CA LYS A 495 4.55 17.86 -6.08
C LYS A 495 3.42 18.88 -6.16
N ALA A 496 2.37 18.59 -6.93
CA ALA A 496 1.22 19.46 -7.06
C ALA A 496 0.52 19.70 -5.72
N ASN A 497 0.37 18.64 -4.90
CA ASN A 497 -0.19 18.75 -3.55
C ASN A 497 0.69 19.61 -2.62
N ILE A 498 2.01 19.52 -2.71
CA ILE A 498 2.94 20.38 -1.96
C ILE A 498 2.74 21.85 -2.36
N LEU A 499 2.67 22.16 -3.67
CA LEU A 499 2.43 23.52 -4.16
C LEU A 499 1.07 24.06 -3.69
N PHE A 500 0.03 23.24 -3.76
CA PHE A 500 -1.31 23.58 -3.28
C PHE A 500 -1.31 23.91 -1.78
N ASN A 501 -0.68 23.08 -0.96
CA ASN A 501 -0.57 23.30 0.49
C ASN A 501 0.28 24.55 0.83
N GLN A 502 1.25 24.90 -0.03
CA GLN A 502 2.00 26.15 0.06
C GLN A 502 1.21 27.37 -0.46
N LYS A 503 -0.06 27.21 -0.83
CA LYS A 503 -0.94 28.23 -1.42
C LYS A 503 -0.46 28.79 -2.76
N LYS A 504 0.42 28.07 -3.46
CA LYS A 504 0.90 28.41 -4.82
C LYS A 504 -0.08 27.85 -5.86
N PHE A 505 -1.31 28.36 -5.84
CA PHE A 505 -2.44 27.79 -6.58
C PHE A 505 -2.26 27.82 -8.10
N ASN A 506 -1.63 28.86 -8.66
CA ASN A 506 -1.34 28.94 -10.11
C ASN A 506 -0.39 27.82 -10.56
N GLU A 507 0.71 27.63 -9.83
CA GLU A 507 1.69 26.57 -10.13
C GLU A 507 1.05 25.18 -9.96
N ALA A 508 0.28 24.99 -8.89
CA ALA A 508 -0.45 23.76 -8.62
C ALA A 508 -1.47 23.45 -9.73
N SER A 509 -2.28 24.44 -10.15
CA SER A 509 -3.28 24.33 -11.23
C SER A 509 -2.63 23.88 -12.54
N ASN A 510 -1.52 24.52 -12.93
CA ASN A 510 -0.79 24.17 -14.15
C ASN A 510 -0.25 22.74 -14.10
N LEU A 511 0.28 22.32 -12.94
CA LEU A 511 0.80 20.97 -12.77
C LEU A 511 -0.32 19.91 -12.74
N TYR A 512 -1.43 20.15 -12.04
CA TYR A 512 -2.59 19.27 -12.09
C TYR A 512 -3.18 19.13 -13.50
N LYS A 513 -3.28 20.25 -14.25
CA LYS A 513 -3.74 20.26 -15.64
C LYS A 513 -2.83 19.39 -16.53
N LYS A 514 -1.51 19.53 -16.37
CA LYS A 514 -0.53 18.70 -17.06
C LYS A 514 -0.72 17.22 -16.73
N ILE A 515 -0.84 16.85 -15.43
CA ILE A 515 -1.05 15.47 -15.00
C ILE A 515 -2.36 14.93 -15.60
N TYR A 516 -3.44 15.70 -15.53
CA TYR A 516 -4.74 15.32 -16.06
C TYR A 516 -4.71 15.08 -17.58
N SER A 517 -3.86 15.78 -18.30
CA SER A 517 -3.77 15.61 -19.77
C SER A 517 -3.34 14.20 -20.19
N TYR A 518 -2.49 13.52 -19.41
CA TYR A 518 -2.00 12.18 -19.76
C TYR A 518 -2.55 11.05 -18.87
N SER A 519 -2.89 11.28 -17.59
CA SER A 519 -3.28 10.22 -16.67
C SER A 519 -4.79 10.11 -16.42
N LYS A 520 -5.55 11.20 -16.62
CA LYS A 520 -7.02 11.26 -16.41
C LYS A 520 -7.46 10.73 -15.04
N THR A 521 -6.70 11.02 -13.98
CA THR A 521 -7.03 10.55 -12.63
C THR A 521 -7.96 11.52 -11.90
N TYR A 522 -8.79 10.98 -10.99
CA TYR A 522 -9.61 11.79 -10.08
C TYR A 522 -8.78 12.82 -9.33
N GLN A 523 -7.63 12.42 -8.77
CA GLN A 523 -6.77 13.30 -7.96
C GLN A 523 -6.28 14.51 -8.74
N SER A 524 -5.91 14.32 -10.01
CA SER A 524 -5.49 15.45 -10.86
C SER A 524 -6.66 16.34 -11.26
N LEU A 525 -7.85 15.77 -11.53
CA LEU A 525 -9.06 16.56 -11.84
C LEU A 525 -9.50 17.36 -10.62
N SER A 526 -9.66 16.71 -9.48
CA SER A 526 -10.11 17.40 -8.25
C SER A 526 -9.11 18.46 -7.78
N GLY A 527 -7.80 18.19 -7.88
CA GLY A 527 -6.75 19.18 -7.58
C GLY A 527 -6.79 20.39 -8.50
N LEU A 528 -7.01 20.18 -9.81
CA LEU A 528 -7.18 21.24 -10.79
C LEU A 528 -8.39 22.14 -10.46
N ILE A 529 -9.55 21.51 -10.23
CA ILE A 529 -10.79 22.23 -9.89
C ILE A 529 -10.62 23.01 -8.57
N LYS A 530 -10.11 22.37 -7.52
CA LYS A 530 -9.85 23.04 -6.24
C LYS A 530 -8.88 24.22 -6.39
N SER A 531 -7.83 24.07 -7.19
CA SER A 531 -6.91 25.18 -7.47
C SER A 531 -7.60 26.34 -8.16
N LYS A 532 -8.46 26.07 -9.16
CA LYS A 532 -9.27 27.11 -9.83
C LYS A 532 -10.23 27.81 -8.86
N LEU A 533 -10.89 27.08 -7.98
CA LEU A 533 -11.76 27.66 -6.96
C LEU A 533 -10.99 28.60 -6.02
N MET A 534 -9.77 28.23 -5.62
CA MET A 534 -8.89 29.07 -4.79
C MET A 534 -8.33 30.29 -5.52
N LEU A 535 -8.35 30.28 -6.87
CA LEU A 535 -8.00 31.42 -7.74
C LEU A 535 -9.20 32.28 -8.10
N ASN A 536 -10.40 31.98 -7.58
CA ASN A 536 -11.69 32.60 -7.91
C ASN A 536 -12.10 32.44 -9.40
N GLU A 537 -11.57 31.42 -10.09
CA GLU A 537 -11.93 31.05 -11.46
C GLU A 537 -13.20 30.16 -11.47
N TYR A 538 -14.29 30.62 -10.84
CA TYR A 538 -15.46 29.80 -10.50
C TYR A 538 -16.19 29.24 -11.73
N GLU A 539 -16.42 30.06 -12.75
CA GLU A 539 -17.13 29.65 -13.96
C GLU A 539 -16.33 28.62 -14.76
N SER A 540 -15.03 28.88 -14.93
CA SER A 540 -14.10 27.96 -15.60
C SER A 540 -13.99 26.61 -14.87
N ALA A 541 -14.02 26.61 -13.53
CA ALA A 541 -14.03 25.40 -12.72
C ALA A 541 -15.31 24.58 -12.95
N LEU A 542 -16.46 25.23 -12.93
CA LEU A 542 -17.77 24.61 -13.14
C LEU A 542 -17.87 24.00 -14.54
N GLU A 543 -17.55 24.78 -15.59
CA GLU A 543 -17.62 24.33 -16.97
C GLU A 543 -16.70 23.12 -17.22
N PHE A 544 -15.45 23.23 -16.77
CA PHE A 544 -14.49 22.14 -16.94
C PHE A 544 -14.94 20.86 -16.24
N LEU A 545 -15.42 20.95 -14.97
CA LEU A 545 -15.86 19.78 -14.22
C LEU A 545 -17.12 19.15 -14.84
N LYS A 546 -18.08 19.95 -15.32
CA LYS A 546 -19.26 19.44 -16.04
C LYS A 546 -18.91 18.61 -17.27
N ASN A 547 -17.92 19.05 -18.04
CA ASN A 547 -17.48 18.36 -19.26
C ASN A 547 -16.71 17.07 -18.97
N GLU A 548 -16.09 16.96 -17.79
CA GLU A 548 -15.20 15.82 -17.48
C GLU A 548 -15.84 14.77 -16.55
N ILE A 549 -16.83 15.15 -15.71
CA ILE A 549 -17.37 14.26 -14.66
C ILE A 549 -17.96 12.96 -15.19
N GLU A 550 -18.62 12.98 -16.35
CA GLU A 550 -19.24 11.77 -16.93
C GLU A 550 -18.23 10.69 -17.31
N LYS A 551 -16.95 11.04 -17.49
CA LYS A 551 -15.87 10.08 -17.74
C LYS A 551 -15.55 9.23 -16.51
N PHE A 552 -16.03 9.64 -15.35
CA PHE A 552 -15.85 8.96 -14.06
C PHE A 552 -17.12 8.26 -13.57
N ARG A 553 -18.15 8.14 -14.44
CA ARG A 553 -19.48 7.65 -14.04
C ARG A 553 -19.45 6.29 -13.34
N ASP A 554 -18.53 5.42 -13.72
CA ASP A 554 -18.36 4.08 -13.13
C ASP A 554 -17.17 3.99 -12.17
N ASP A 555 -16.50 5.12 -11.89
CA ASP A 555 -15.34 5.20 -11.00
C ASP A 555 -15.79 5.36 -9.54
N GLN A 556 -15.04 4.78 -8.60
CA GLN A 556 -15.28 4.89 -7.15
C GLN A 556 -15.30 6.35 -6.65
N PHE A 557 -14.59 7.26 -7.31
CA PHE A 557 -14.49 8.66 -6.93
C PHE A 557 -15.59 9.55 -7.56
N TYR A 558 -16.55 8.98 -8.28
CA TYR A 558 -17.64 9.74 -8.91
C TYR A 558 -18.40 10.61 -7.89
N PHE A 559 -18.72 10.04 -6.73
CA PHE A 559 -19.45 10.74 -5.67
C PHE A 559 -18.67 11.91 -5.05
N ASN A 560 -17.32 11.81 -5.01
CA ASN A 560 -16.47 12.94 -4.62
C ASN A 560 -16.53 14.08 -5.64
N LEU A 561 -16.63 13.73 -6.94
CA LEU A 561 -16.80 14.74 -7.99
C LEU A 561 -18.19 15.37 -7.98
N GLU A 562 -19.26 14.63 -7.62
CA GLU A 562 -20.60 15.19 -7.40
C GLU A 562 -20.61 16.20 -6.26
N LEU A 563 -19.94 15.90 -5.13
CA LEU A 563 -19.75 16.86 -4.03
C LEU A 563 -18.97 18.09 -4.49
N LEU A 564 -17.91 17.93 -5.27
CA LEU A 564 -17.12 19.04 -5.79
C LEU A 564 -17.91 19.86 -6.82
N LEU A 565 -18.75 19.21 -7.63
CA LEU A 565 -19.65 19.89 -8.58
C LEU A 565 -20.69 20.72 -7.85
N SER A 566 -21.25 20.24 -6.72
CA SER A 566 -22.15 21.02 -5.89
C SER A 566 -21.48 22.28 -5.34
N GLU A 567 -20.20 22.21 -4.93
CA GLU A 567 -19.41 23.38 -4.52
C GLU A 567 -19.21 24.36 -5.68
N CYS A 568 -18.90 23.87 -6.88
CA CYS A 568 -18.76 24.72 -8.06
C CYS A 568 -20.06 25.44 -8.41
N HIS A 569 -21.22 24.78 -8.30
CA HIS A 569 -22.52 25.42 -8.48
C HIS A 569 -22.79 26.51 -7.44
N LEU A 570 -22.50 26.20 -6.18
CA LEU A 570 -22.72 27.12 -5.05
C LEU A 570 -21.98 28.44 -5.21
N VAL A 571 -20.68 28.40 -5.52
CA VAL A 571 -19.86 29.61 -5.69
C VAL A 571 -20.24 30.43 -6.93
N ASN A 572 -20.87 29.78 -7.93
CA ASN A 572 -21.44 30.44 -9.13
C ASN A 572 -22.87 30.94 -8.92
N ASN A 573 -23.34 31.06 -7.67
CA ASN A 573 -24.71 31.49 -7.29
C ASN A 573 -25.83 30.57 -7.82
N LYS A 574 -25.53 29.32 -8.18
CA LYS A 574 -26.48 28.29 -8.61
C LYS A 574 -26.85 27.41 -7.44
N ILE A 575 -27.52 27.99 -6.44
CA ILE A 575 -27.78 27.35 -5.14
C ILE A 575 -28.73 26.14 -5.30
N GLU A 576 -29.76 26.26 -6.14
CA GLU A 576 -30.74 25.21 -6.38
C GLU A 576 -30.11 23.96 -7.00
N GLU A 577 -29.22 24.13 -7.96
CA GLU A 577 -28.48 23.02 -8.57
C GLU A 577 -27.53 22.35 -7.57
N SER A 578 -26.91 23.14 -6.69
CA SER A 578 -26.08 22.57 -5.60
C SER A 578 -26.94 21.72 -4.66
N ILE A 579 -28.09 22.22 -4.22
CA ILE A 579 -29.06 21.51 -3.37
C ILE A 579 -29.55 20.23 -4.08
N PHE A 580 -29.87 20.30 -5.36
CA PHE A 580 -30.32 19.16 -6.16
C PHE A 580 -29.27 18.02 -6.15
N LEU A 581 -27.99 18.35 -6.40
CA LEU A 581 -26.90 17.35 -6.41
C LEU A 581 -26.72 16.70 -5.03
N LEU A 582 -26.78 17.48 -3.95
CA LEU A 582 -26.66 16.96 -2.58
C LEU A 582 -27.83 16.02 -2.23
N ASN A 583 -29.07 16.38 -2.59
CA ASN A 583 -30.24 15.53 -2.39
C ASN A 583 -30.16 14.25 -3.24
N LYS A 584 -29.68 14.35 -4.51
CA LYS A 584 -29.43 13.19 -5.36
C LYS A 584 -28.46 12.21 -4.69
N LEU A 585 -27.37 12.71 -4.12
CA LEU A 585 -26.37 11.89 -3.42
C LEU A 585 -26.96 11.18 -2.18
N ILE A 586 -27.83 11.83 -1.44
CA ILE A 586 -28.56 11.21 -0.31
C ILE A 586 -29.44 10.05 -0.78
N ILE A 587 -30.16 10.22 -1.90
CA ILE A 587 -31.03 9.18 -2.50
C ILE A 587 -30.20 8.01 -3.03
N GLN A 588 -29.06 8.26 -3.65
CA GLN A 588 -28.15 7.23 -4.18
C GLN A 588 -27.58 6.35 -3.05
N ASN A 589 -27.34 6.91 -1.89
CA ASN A 589 -26.84 6.21 -0.69
C ASN A 589 -25.60 5.34 -0.97
N PRO A 590 -24.48 5.91 -1.45
CA PRO A 590 -23.27 5.14 -1.70
C PRO A 590 -22.65 4.59 -0.41
N ASN A 591 -22.56 5.41 0.64
CA ASN A 591 -22.32 5.01 2.03
C ASN A 591 -22.71 6.15 2.99
N ASN A 592 -22.64 5.88 4.27
CA ASN A 592 -23.06 6.82 5.32
C ASN A 592 -22.21 8.09 5.38
N ASN A 593 -20.94 8.02 5.02
CA ASN A 593 -20.06 9.18 5.01
C ASN A 593 -20.53 10.22 3.98
N TYR A 594 -20.91 9.77 2.77
CA TYR A 594 -21.44 10.66 1.73
C TYR A 594 -22.80 11.25 2.09
N ILE A 595 -23.70 10.44 2.71
CA ILE A 595 -25.00 10.93 3.18
C ILE A 595 -24.82 12.02 4.23
N ASN A 596 -23.98 11.78 5.23
CA ASN A 596 -23.74 12.74 6.31
C ASN A 596 -23.05 14.00 5.78
N GLU A 597 -22.12 13.88 4.84
CA GLU A 597 -21.51 15.02 4.19
C GLU A 597 -22.52 15.84 3.39
N ALA A 598 -23.38 15.19 2.61
CA ALA A 598 -24.41 15.89 1.84
C ALA A 598 -25.43 16.59 2.74
N LYS A 599 -25.94 15.93 3.79
CA LYS A 599 -26.83 16.52 4.79
C LYS A 599 -26.19 17.71 5.49
N PHE A 600 -24.91 17.60 5.85
CA PHE A 600 -24.16 18.67 6.48
C PHE A 600 -24.00 19.88 5.57
N ARG A 601 -23.69 19.69 4.30
CA ARG A 601 -23.60 20.78 3.30
C ARG A 601 -24.94 21.47 3.07
N LEU A 602 -26.04 20.71 3.00
CA LEU A 602 -27.37 21.26 2.91
C LEU A 602 -27.68 22.17 4.10
N LEU A 603 -27.32 21.72 5.31
CA LEU A 603 -27.49 22.52 6.50
C LEU A 603 -26.60 23.79 6.49
N LEU A 604 -25.34 23.68 6.12
CA LEU A 604 -24.49 24.86 6.00
C LEU A 604 -25.04 25.87 4.96
N ILE A 605 -25.60 25.39 3.85
CA ILE A 605 -26.23 26.24 2.84
C ILE A 605 -27.46 26.94 3.41
N SER A 606 -28.28 26.27 4.19
CA SER A 606 -29.49 26.89 4.81
C SER A 606 -29.14 28.01 5.79
N PHE A 607 -28.00 27.90 6.51
CA PHE A 607 -27.58 28.92 7.49
C PHE A 607 -26.67 30.00 6.93
N LEU A 608 -25.80 29.67 6.02
CA LEU A 608 -24.71 30.54 5.54
C LEU A 608 -24.86 30.93 4.04
N GLY A 609 -25.84 30.34 3.34
CA GLY A 609 -25.96 30.52 1.89
C GLY A 609 -24.68 30.14 1.16
N LYS A 610 -24.26 30.95 0.19
CA LYS A 610 -23.01 30.73 -0.56
C LYS A 610 -21.73 30.80 0.31
N GLU A 611 -21.78 31.51 1.43
CA GLU A 611 -20.65 31.62 2.36
C GLU A 611 -20.27 30.26 3.01
N SER A 612 -21.15 29.28 2.90
CA SER A 612 -20.88 27.89 3.36
C SER A 612 -19.66 27.27 2.66
N PHE A 613 -19.31 27.72 1.45
CA PHE A 613 -18.08 27.29 0.77
C PHE A 613 -16.81 27.64 1.57
N TYR A 614 -16.77 28.80 2.20
CA TYR A 614 -15.61 29.24 2.98
C TYR A 614 -15.49 28.56 4.34
N TYR A 615 -16.52 27.84 4.80
CA TYR A 615 -16.47 27.06 6.04
C TYR A 615 -15.26 26.09 6.06
N TYR A 616 -15.00 25.40 4.96
CA TYR A 616 -13.92 24.42 4.88
C TYR A 616 -12.51 25.04 4.95
N GLN A 617 -12.36 26.33 4.66
CA GLN A 617 -11.11 27.07 4.69
C GLN A 617 -10.80 27.68 6.07
N LYS A 618 -11.78 27.69 6.97
CA LYS A 618 -11.64 28.24 8.33
C LYS A 618 -10.79 27.33 9.20
N SER A 619 -10.18 27.90 10.25
CA SER A 619 -9.51 27.14 11.28
C SER A 619 -10.47 26.19 12.01
N ASN A 620 -9.95 25.14 12.64
CA ASN A 620 -10.79 24.20 13.39
C ASN A 620 -11.54 24.89 14.54
N PHE A 621 -10.94 25.90 15.16
CA PHE A 621 -11.59 26.70 16.20
C PHE A 621 -12.79 27.49 15.65
N GLU A 622 -12.63 28.22 14.56
CA GLU A 622 -13.73 28.96 13.91
C GLU A 622 -14.84 28.04 13.43
N LYS A 623 -14.48 26.87 12.86
CA LYS A 623 -15.46 25.83 12.49
C LYS A 623 -16.26 25.38 13.69
N TYR A 624 -15.59 25.13 14.81
CA TYR A 624 -16.24 24.70 16.04
C TYR A 624 -17.22 25.78 16.56
N GLU A 625 -16.85 27.06 16.59
CA GLU A 625 -17.72 28.14 17.01
C GLU A 625 -18.98 28.25 16.12
N ILE A 626 -18.79 28.17 14.77
CA ILE A 626 -19.91 28.19 13.83
C ILE A 626 -20.85 27.02 14.11
N LEU A 627 -20.33 25.81 14.26
CA LEU A 627 -21.18 24.63 14.51
C LEU A 627 -21.87 24.68 15.86
N THR A 628 -21.25 25.22 16.89
CA THR A 628 -21.87 25.40 18.20
C THR A 628 -23.07 26.34 18.11
N ARG A 629 -22.96 27.45 17.36
CA ARG A 629 -24.08 28.37 17.10
C ARG A 629 -25.18 27.68 16.29
N ILE A 630 -24.86 26.93 15.23
CA ILE A 630 -25.87 26.20 14.44
C ILE A 630 -26.57 25.17 15.34
N TYR A 631 -25.80 24.41 16.15
CA TYR A 631 -26.38 23.39 17.04
C TYR A 631 -27.27 23.97 18.14
N SER A 632 -26.98 25.17 18.63
CA SER A 632 -27.86 25.86 19.62
C SER A 632 -29.23 26.20 19.06
N VAL A 633 -29.33 26.43 17.74
CA VAL A 633 -30.60 26.74 17.04
C VAL A 633 -31.30 25.48 16.57
N GLU A 634 -30.55 24.60 15.87
CA GLU A 634 -31.07 23.33 15.37
C GLU A 634 -30.22 22.18 15.89
N LYS A 635 -30.77 21.35 16.77
CA LYS A 635 -30.13 20.17 17.36
C LYS A 635 -30.03 19.02 16.34
N LYS A 636 -29.40 19.28 15.18
CA LYS A 636 -29.27 18.29 14.11
C LYS A 636 -28.08 17.34 14.36
N GLU A 637 -28.34 16.06 14.18
CA GLU A 637 -27.37 14.97 14.34
C GLU A 637 -26.07 15.21 13.57
N VAL A 638 -26.20 15.63 12.32
CA VAL A 638 -25.03 15.85 11.44
C VAL A 638 -24.08 16.96 11.95
N VAL A 639 -24.61 17.96 12.67
CA VAL A 639 -23.80 19.02 13.32
C VAL A 639 -23.06 18.44 14.52
N LEU A 640 -23.76 17.64 15.32
CA LEU A 640 -23.16 16.96 16.48
C LEU A 640 -22.02 16.04 16.07
N LEU A 641 -22.17 15.25 15.02
CA LEU A 641 -21.10 14.42 14.46
C LEU A 641 -19.84 15.25 14.12
N ARG A 642 -20.03 16.40 13.49
CA ARG A 642 -18.91 17.30 13.15
C ARG A 642 -18.27 17.95 14.37
N LEU A 643 -19.08 18.33 15.38
CA LEU A 643 -18.57 18.84 16.65
C LEU A 643 -17.70 17.80 17.38
N ILE A 644 -18.13 16.52 17.39
CA ILE A 644 -17.35 15.41 17.96
C ILE A 644 -16.02 15.25 17.22
N GLN A 645 -16.04 15.20 15.89
CA GLN A 645 -14.84 15.07 15.06
C GLN A 645 -13.86 16.23 15.26
N LEU A 646 -14.37 17.46 15.37
CA LEU A 646 -13.54 18.65 15.64
C LEU A 646 -12.98 18.65 17.06
N SER A 647 -13.75 18.22 18.07
CA SER A 647 -13.30 18.20 19.46
C SER A 647 -12.12 17.25 19.69
N GLN A 648 -12.02 16.17 18.94
CA GLN A 648 -10.88 15.26 18.95
C GLN A 648 -9.57 15.94 18.48
N GLN A 649 -9.70 16.97 17.61
CA GLN A 649 -8.57 17.71 17.03
C GLN A 649 -8.23 18.98 17.81
N ILE A 650 -9.21 19.52 18.53
CA ILE A 650 -9.12 20.77 19.28
C ILE A 650 -8.95 20.44 20.76
N LYS A 651 -8.40 20.90 21.63
CA LYS A 651 -8.12 20.63 23.04
C LYS A 651 -9.30 20.09 23.88
N LYS A 652 -8.99 19.37 24.96
CA LYS A 652 -9.88 18.77 25.97
C LYS A 652 -10.93 19.73 26.60
N ASP A 653 -10.79 21.05 26.47
CA ASP A 653 -11.70 22.05 27.08
C ASP A 653 -13.14 21.91 26.59
N TYR A 654 -13.37 21.24 25.45
CA TYR A 654 -14.71 21.01 24.92
C TYR A 654 -15.36 19.70 25.39
N TYR A 655 -14.64 18.91 26.19
CA TYR A 655 -15.12 17.62 26.69
C TYR A 655 -16.42 17.76 27.51
N GLN A 656 -16.52 18.79 28.38
CA GLN A 656 -17.71 19.03 29.17
C GLN A 656 -18.96 19.35 28.34
N PHE A 657 -18.79 20.06 27.23
CA PHE A 657 -19.86 20.31 26.27
C PHE A 657 -20.40 19.02 25.65
N LEU A 658 -19.50 18.12 25.23
CA LEU A 658 -19.91 16.83 24.67
C LEU A 658 -20.55 15.91 25.70
N ILE A 659 -20.08 15.93 26.95
CA ILE A 659 -20.74 15.20 28.06
C ILE A 659 -22.17 15.74 28.28
N ASN A 660 -22.34 17.04 28.34
CA ASN A 660 -23.65 17.65 28.53
C ASN A 660 -24.63 17.27 27.41
N ILE A 661 -24.16 17.31 26.14
CA ILE A 661 -24.95 16.83 25.00
C ILE A 661 -25.28 15.32 25.14
N SER A 662 -24.33 14.52 25.60
CA SER A 662 -24.54 13.08 25.77
C SER A 662 -25.60 12.74 26.84
N LEU A 663 -25.89 13.65 27.72
CA LEU A 663 -26.90 13.51 28.74
C LEU A 663 -28.31 13.99 28.27
N GLU A 664 -28.39 14.72 27.13
CA GLU A 664 -29.66 15.10 26.52
C GLU A 664 -30.42 13.86 26.04
N LYS A 665 -31.70 13.75 26.42
CA LYS A 665 -32.52 12.52 26.33
C LYS A 665 -32.93 12.08 24.90
N ASN A 666 -32.59 12.81 23.84
CA ASN A 666 -33.18 12.58 22.50
C ASN A 666 -32.09 12.57 21.40
N LEU A 667 -31.09 11.70 21.53
CA LEU A 667 -30.16 11.41 20.42
C LEU A 667 -30.70 10.23 19.62
N ASP A 668 -31.55 10.52 18.62
CA ASP A 668 -32.21 9.48 17.81
C ASP A 668 -31.40 9.03 16.60
N GLY A 669 -30.16 9.47 16.49
CA GLY A 669 -29.27 9.17 15.35
C GLY A 669 -28.39 7.94 15.57
N PHE A 670 -28.49 6.94 14.70
CA PHE A 670 -27.67 5.74 14.75
C PHE A 670 -26.16 6.07 14.69
N PHE A 671 -25.74 6.86 13.69
CA PHE A 671 -24.32 7.20 13.49
C PHE A 671 -23.79 8.17 14.54
N THR A 672 -24.64 9.04 15.08
CA THR A 672 -24.27 9.92 16.19
C THR A 672 -23.92 9.10 17.41
N ASN A 673 -24.78 8.17 17.79
CA ASN A 673 -24.54 7.31 18.94
C ASN A 673 -23.29 6.44 18.72
N LEU A 674 -23.09 5.88 17.52
CA LEU A 674 -21.89 5.10 17.20
C LEU A 674 -20.61 5.96 17.28
N SER A 675 -20.65 7.19 16.79
CA SER A 675 -19.53 8.13 16.85
C SER A 675 -19.22 8.58 18.28
N LEU A 676 -20.24 8.80 19.11
CA LEU A 676 -20.07 9.08 20.54
C LEU A 676 -19.50 7.86 21.29
N SER A 677 -19.97 6.68 20.96
CA SER A 677 -19.39 5.45 21.51
C SER A 677 -17.90 5.37 21.23
N LYS A 678 -17.47 5.57 19.98
CA LYS A 678 -16.07 5.58 19.60
C LYS A 678 -15.28 6.70 20.29
N PHE A 679 -15.85 7.91 20.39
CA PHE A 679 -15.22 9.03 21.07
C PHE A 679 -14.94 8.71 22.54
N PHE A 680 -15.94 8.23 23.30
CA PHE A 680 -15.77 7.91 24.71
C PHE A 680 -14.85 6.69 24.93
N PHE A 681 -14.79 5.77 23.98
CA PHE A 681 -13.79 4.71 23.99
C PHE A 681 -12.37 5.26 23.96
N MET A 682 -12.08 6.21 23.05
CA MET A 682 -10.77 6.86 22.96
C MET A 682 -10.41 7.67 24.20
N GLU A 683 -11.40 8.20 24.92
CA GLU A 683 -11.23 8.90 26.22
C GLU A 683 -11.18 7.93 27.40
N ASN A 684 -11.10 6.62 27.20
CA ASN A 684 -11.13 5.58 28.24
C ASN A 684 -12.39 5.56 29.12
N ASN A 685 -13.47 6.21 28.67
CA ASN A 685 -14.76 6.17 29.36
C ASN A 685 -15.64 5.06 28.75
N TYR A 686 -15.31 3.82 29.12
CA TYR A 686 -15.95 2.63 28.53
C TYR A 686 -17.43 2.51 28.89
N ASP A 687 -17.87 3.04 30.02
CA ASP A 687 -19.28 2.99 30.43
C ASP A 687 -20.16 3.88 29.55
N LEU A 688 -19.72 5.12 29.27
CA LEU A 688 -20.40 5.98 28.29
C LEU A 688 -20.26 5.42 26.86
N SER A 689 -19.10 4.89 26.51
CA SER A 689 -18.91 4.21 25.23
C SER A 689 -19.94 3.09 25.04
N ARG A 690 -20.13 2.23 26.05
CA ARG A 690 -21.11 1.14 26.03
C ARG A 690 -22.54 1.69 25.94
N LYS A 691 -22.89 2.71 26.72
CA LYS A 691 -24.23 3.35 26.68
C LYS A 691 -24.59 3.75 25.26
N PHE A 692 -23.71 4.48 24.59
CA PHE A 692 -23.97 4.95 23.23
C PHE A 692 -23.96 3.83 22.19
N ALA A 693 -23.15 2.78 22.36
CA ALA A 693 -23.23 1.59 21.50
C ALA A 693 -24.59 0.89 21.62
N VAL A 694 -25.12 0.75 22.85
CA VAL A 694 -26.44 0.17 23.09
C VAL A 694 -27.54 1.07 22.52
N ASP A 695 -27.45 2.40 22.72
CA ASP A 695 -28.43 3.33 22.19
C ASP A 695 -28.46 3.35 20.68
N ALA A 696 -27.30 3.21 20.00
CA ALA A 696 -27.23 3.01 18.54
C ALA A 696 -28.08 1.80 18.11
N LEU A 697 -27.94 0.66 18.78
CA LEU A 697 -28.64 -0.59 18.42
C LEU A 697 -30.16 -0.56 18.63
N LYS A 698 -30.68 0.39 19.44
CA LYS A 698 -32.12 0.59 19.62
C LYS A 698 -32.78 1.30 18.43
N ILE A 699 -31.97 1.95 17.57
CA ILE A 699 -32.47 2.72 16.45
C ILE A 699 -32.75 1.78 15.28
N ASN A 700 -33.90 2.01 14.63
CA ASN A 700 -34.31 1.18 13.50
C ASN A 700 -33.51 1.54 12.22
N VAL A 701 -32.55 0.70 11.86
CA VAL A 701 -31.76 0.76 10.62
C VAL A 701 -31.74 -0.63 9.97
N GLN A 702 -31.32 -0.70 8.70
CA GLN A 702 -31.18 -2.00 8.03
C GLN A 702 -30.16 -2.89 8.77
N ASP A 703 -30.39 -4.19 8.79
CA ASP A 703 -29.53 -5.13 9.53
C ASP A 703 -28.06 -5.07 9.10
N VAL A 704 -27.80 -4.85 7.80
CA VAL A 704 -26.43 -4.68 7.28
C VAL A 704 -25.72 -3.45 7.86
N GLU A 705 -26.45 -2.41 8.27
CA GLU A 705 -25.88 -1.21 8.91
C GLU A 705 -25.57 -1.43 10.41
N ARG A 706 -26.25 -2.40 11.04
CA ARG A 706 -26.08 -2.70 12.47
C ARG A 706 -24.77 -3.43 12.77
N PHE A 707 -24.18 -4.09 11.77
CA PHE A 707 -22.99 -4.94 11.94
C PHE A 707 -21.90 -4.21 12.75
N LYS A 708 -21.50 -3.01 12.33
CA LYS A 708 -20.44 -2.24 13.01
C LYS A 708 -20.77 -1.88 14.46
N ALA A 709 -22.03 -1.57 14.75
CA ALA A 709 -22.45 -1.26 16.12
C ALA A 709 -22.43 -2.50 17.03
N ILE A 710 -22.77 -3.67 16.49
CA ILE A 710 -22.70 -4.95 17.20
C ILE A 710 -21.24 -5.30 17.53
N GLU A 711 -20.33 -5.20 16.55
CA GLU A 711 -18.90 -5.46 16.77
C GLU A 711 -18.29 -4.47 17.76
N ASN A 712 -18.64 -3.18 17.66
CA ASN A 712 -18.19 -2.16 18.62
C ASN A 712 -18.68 -2.47 20.06
N LEU A 713 -19.95 -2.83 20.23
CA LEU A 713 -20.49 -3.18 21.55
C LEU A 713 -19.82 -4.47 22.10
N ARG A 714 -19.56 -5.44 21.25
CA ARG A 714 -18.86 -6.68 21.64
C ARG A 714 -17.45 -6.37 22.15
N MET A 715 -16.72 -5.52 21.44
CA MET A 715 -15.38 -5.06 21.85
C MET A 715 -15.41 -4.33 23.19
N ILE A 716 -16.32 -3.37 23.35
CA ILE A 716 -16.42 -2.59 24.58
C ILE A 716 -16.78 -3.47 25.79
N ASN A 717 -17.74 -4.38 25.63
CA ASN A 717 -18.10 -5.33 26.70
C ASN A 717 -16.93 -6.22 27.10
N TRP A 718 -16.18 -6.72 26.13
CA TRP A 718 -14.99 -7.50 26.42
C TRP A 718 -13.96 -6.68 27.20
N ILE A 719 -13.67 -5.45 26.78
CA ILE A 719 -12.72 -4.57 27.47
C ILE A 719 -13.19 -4.24 28.90
N ILE A 720 -14.47 -3.96 29.11
CA ILE A 720 -15.00 -3.72 30.46
C ILE A 720 -14.78 -4.92 31.37
N ASN A 721 -14.98 -6.12 30.86
CA ASN A 721 -14.85 -7.35 31.64
C ASN A 721 -13.39 -7.72 31.93
N TYR A 722 -12.47 -7.49 30.99
CA TYR A 722 -11.10 -8.05 31.08
C TYR A 722 -9.99 -7.02 31.27
N LYS A 723 -10.26 -5.69 31.18
CA LYS A 723 -9.23 -4.62 31.25
C LYS A 723 -8.38 -4.64 32.54
N ASP A 724 -8.94 -5.12 33.65
CA ASP A 724 -8.27 -5.17 34.93
C ASP A 724 -7.51 -6.48 35.15
N GLU A 725 -7.80 -7.51 34.36
CA GLU A 725 -7.11 -8.81 34.36
C GLU A 725 -5.85 -8.76 33.46
N ILE A 726 -5.87 -7.95 32.41
CA ILE A 726 -4.77 -7.84 31.44
C ILE A 726 -3.59 -7.08 32.09
N LYS A 727 -2.47 -7.74 32.16
CA LYS A 727 -1.23 -7.16 32.71
C LYS A 727 -0.56 -6.24 31.67
N ILE A 728 -0.87 -4.96 31.73
CA ILE A 728 -0.23 -3.95 30.85
C ILE A 728 0.95 -3.31 31.58
N ARG A 729 2.16 -3.50 31.05
CA ARG A 729 3.37 -2.86 31.55
C ARG A 729 3.90 -1.92 30.47
N ILE A 730 3.86 -0.61 30.73
CA ILE A 730 4.37 0.42 29.81
C ILE A 730 5.77 0.82 30.26
N ARG A 731 6.74 0.66 29.37
CA ARG A 731 8.14 1.08 29.57
C ARG A 731 8.49 2.10 28.48
N GLY A 732 9.18 3.16 28.83
CA GLY A 732 9.66 4.14 27.88
C GLY A 732 9.99 5.46 28.57
N LYS A 733 11.05 6.13 28.08
CA LYS A 733 11.50 7.43 28.53
C LYS A 733 10.69 8.54 27.89
#